data_4a19f5b17293b72584b5c8b8f6eb6b01
#
_entry.id   4a19f5b17293b72584b5c8b8f6eb6b01
#
_cell.length_a   1.000
_cell.length_b   1.000
_cell.length_c   1.000
_cell.angle_alpha   90.00
_cell.angle_beta   90.00
_cell.angle_gamma   90.00
#
_symmetry.space_group_name_H-M   'P 1'
#
loop_
_entity.id
_entity.type
_entity.pdbx_description
1 polymer ?
#
loop_
_entity_poly.entity_id
_entity_poly.type
_entity_poly.pdbx_seq_one_letter_code
_entity_poly.pdbx_strand_id
1 'polypeptide(L)'
;MASLFWKFGVFWLLVLAVAHVTLVTAAPVEETAKGEEADGETSDDTISLRAKKDGLYPSPEPGDPAPPFRVTTLDGEFEYQPGKLRGSLIIHAFTNKSGFVECLWASEASRTDLLQDLPPSAHVLFLSLDDSAVTDALWMRDQLHQVAAHGKKEVLSRLHFCPVPAFALGNWIPGVLYTWACARRNCGLAQVVFTSEGWKMPVIVKRLDARYDWLMVRWDEKSHQLVDAGNGCDPSSTVAGAVAWVSEGNCSFFTKVQNMAKSNASGVLVYALPGNPIQDMNCEGDECDSPLGIPASMVHLEPAVAQALRFDQRVNVSFQRTPSPNLFIGIDQQGALAEMGLFLYPTFKFINWQAQWFDFYNSLQTRLRSPAQVVSVFDKVQMQGDRGAVATVDLPPDFLDFDTLELDASLSCPGRRDLSCAHWDHTVQLFVCCDHFSPYCNVELGRWITAFRRGIGRWLTDVSPLLPLLNSGRCTFTMKTVPWAMPWIVSLNVRFSDANQTSDHPANKLRPFTVMPLYSGGTFDKNYNKRYRPVKFSVPASTKQVELFAVITGHGSDNNRCGEFCVTSHHFLINAVYNNTRIFDSAGSPLGCTMRVKEGAVPNEYGTWLYGRGGWCDGLQVDPWTIDITRQLDMSGSEANTLLYFGLYEGRDPNPTQDPGYIIMTSFLVFYK
;
A
#
# COMPACT_ATOMS: atom_id res chain seq x y z
N MET A 1 38.73 -12.12 7.86
CA MET A 1 38.26 -10.92 7.13
C MET A 1 37.86 -11.14 5.66
N ALA A 2 38.21 -12.27 5.04
CA ALA A 2 37.84 -12.53 3.62
C ALA A 2 36.47 -13.20 3.39
N SER A 3 35.79 -13.68 4.43
CA SER A 3 34.47 -14.36 4.30
C SER A 3 33.25 -13.46 4.49
N LEU A 4 33.45 -12.21 4.91
CA LEU A 4 32.35 -11.25 5.08
C LEU A 4 32.01 -10.49 3.79
N PHE A 5 32.96 -10.33 2.88
CA PHE A 5 32.76 -9.60 1.62
C PHE A 5 31.95 -10.38 0.57
N TRP A 6 31.90 -11.70 0.68
CA TRP A 6 31.16 -12.52 -0.30
C TRP A 6 29.64 -12.57 -0.07
N LYS A 7 29.21 -12.39 1.16
CA LYS A 7 27.77 -12.38 1.49
C LYS A 7 27.06 -11.07 1.11
N PHE A 8 27.78 -9.96 1.09
CA PHE A 8 27.24 -8.67 0.67
C PHE A 8 27.17 -8.50 -0.86
N GLY A 9 28.07 -9.12 -1.61
CA GLY A 9 28.12 -9.00 -3.08
C GLY A 9 26.96 -9.68 -3.80
N VAL A 10 26.44 -10.78 -3.28
CA VAL A 10 25.32 -11.52 -3.90
C VAL A 10 23.99 -10.80 -3.66
N PHE A 11 23.83 -10.13 -2.52
CA PHE A 11 22.61 -9.37 -2.22
C PHE A 11 22.48 -8.12 -3.12
N TRP A 12 23.58 -7.45 -3.42
CA TRP A 12 23.62 -6.29 -4.31
C TRP A 12 23.36 -6.65 -5.78
N LEU A 13 23.83 -7.81 -6.23
CA LEU A 13 23.59 -8.25 -7.63
C LEU A 13 22.14 -8.66 -7.87
N LEU A 14 21.43 -9.19 -6.87
CA LEU A 14 20.00 -9.51 -6.98
C LEU A 14 19.12 -8.24 -6.93
N VAL A 15 19.48 -7.26 -6.12
CA VAL A 15 18.76 -5.97 -6.06
C VAL A 15 18.96 -5.16 -7.34
N LEU A 16 20.15 -5.16 -7.90
CA LEU A 16 20.42 -4.49 -9.18
C LEU A 16 19.76 -5.19 -10.38
N ALA A 17 19.63 -6.52 -10.37
CA ALA A 17 18.94 -7.25 -11.41
C ALA A 17 17.43 -6.98 -11.43
N VAL A 18 16.80 -6.85 -10.25
CA VAL A 18 15.37 -6.51 -10.14
C VAL A 18 15.12 -5.03 -10.47
N ALA A 19 16.02 -4.13 -10.07
CA ALA A 19 15.92 -2.71 -10.42
C ALA A 19 16.06 -2.44 -11.91
N HIS A 20 16.94 -3.21 -12.62
CA HIS A 20 17.10 -3.07 -14.06
C HIS A 20 15.90 -3.59 -14.88
N VAL A 21 15.20 -4.62 -14.41
CA VAL A 21 14.02 -5.14 -15.11
C VAL A 21 12.81 -4.21 -14.93
N THR A 22 12.70 -3.49 -13.80
CA THR A 22 11.61 -2.51 -13.58
C THR A 22 11.84 -1.18 -14.29
N LEU A 23 13.09 -0.78 -14.53
CA LEU A 23 13.43 0.48 -15.22
C LEU A 23 13.22 0.45 -16.74
N VAL A 24 13.17 -0.74 -17.35
CA VAL A 24 12.96 -0.87 -18.81
C VAL A 24 11.47 -0.77 -19.22
N THR A 25 10.52 -0.83 -18.27
CA THR A 25 9.08 -0.78 -18.57
C THR A 25 8.39 0.55 -18.28
N ALA A 26 9.11 1.58 -17.84
CA ALA A 26 8.56 2.91 -17.60
C ALA A 26 9.02 3.92 -18.68
N ALA A 27 8.69 3.66 -19.94
CA ALA A 27 8.67 4.69 -20.96
C ALA A 27 7.31 5.43 -20.90
N PRO A 28 7.26 6.77 -20.97
CA PRO A 28 6.02 7.49 -20.99
C PRO A 28 5.30 7.22 -22.33
N VAL A 29 4.17 6.56 -22.25
CA VAL A 29 3.19 6.55 -23.34
C VAL A 29 2.39 7.83 -23.22
N GLU A 30 2.60 8.75 -24.14
CA GLU A 30 1.66 9.83 -24.43
C GLU A 30 0.35 9.21 -24.92
N GLU A 31 -0.61 9.01 -24.07
CA GLU A 31 -1.98 8.73 -24.48
C GLU A 31 -2.73 10.05 -24.68
N THR A 32 -2.92 10.38 -25.94
CA THR A 32 -3.91 11.37 -26.38
C THR A 32 -5.28 10.93 -25.91
N ALA A 33 -5.88 11.71 -25.03
CA ALA A 33 -7.25 11.57 -24.60
C ALA A 33 -8.20 11.67 -25.79
N LYS A 34 -8.75 10.54 -26.22
CA LYS A 34 -10.04 10.48 -26.92
C LYS A 34 -11.03 9.84 -25.94
N GLY A 35 -12.07 10.63 -25.65
CA GLY A 35 -13.16 10.20 -24.79
C GLY A 35 -13.85 8.97 -25.34
N GLU A 36 -14.03 7.99 -24.48
CA GLU A 36 -15.04 6.96 -24.61
C GLU A 36 -15.99 7.08 -23.42
N GLU A 37 -17.26 7.15 -23.79
CA GLU A 37 -18.42 7.35 -22.93
C GLU A 37 -18.54 6.26 -21.86
N ALA A 38 -19.03 6.69 -20.73
CA ALA A 38 -19.40 5.85 -19.61
C ALA A 38 -20.58 4.96 -20.00
N ASP A 39 -20.35 3.68 -20.13
CA ASP A 39 -21.43 2.69 -20.13
C ASP A 39 -21.28 1.73 -18.94
N GLY A 40 -22.30 1.74 -18.07
CA GLY A 40 -22.76 0.58 -17.35
C GLY A 40 -22.34 0.38 -15.91
N GLU A 41 -22.82 1.22 -15.01
CA GLU A 41 -22.98 0.95 -13.57
C GLU A 41 -24.08 -0.09 -13.28
N THR A 42 -24.08 -1.27 -13.88
CA THR A 42 -25.13 -2.27 -13.58
C THR A 42 -24.65 -3.69 -13.35
N SER A 43 -23.34 -3.98 -13.40
CA SER A 43 -22.87 -5.36 -13.26
C SER A 43 -22.33 -5.74 -11.86
N ASP A 44 -21.90 -4.80 -11.02
CA ASP A 44 -21.29 -5.12 -9.73
C ASP A 44 -22.32 -5.41 -8.62
N ASP A 45 -23.47 -4.73 -8.64
CA ASP A 45 -24.56 -4.96 -7.68
C ASP A 45 -25.26 -6.32 -7.88
N THR A 46 -25.30 -6.83 -9.12
CA THR A 46 -25.91 -8.12 -9.44
C THR A 46 -25.04 -9.30 -8.99
N ILE A 47 -23.73 -9.17 -8.93
CA ILE A 47 -22.82 -10.21 -8.43
C ILE A 47 -22.89 -10.31 -6.91
N SER A 48 -22.94 -9.19 -6.22
CA SER A 48 -23.14 -9.11 -4.75
C SER A 48 -24.49 -9.68 -4.32
N LEU A 49 -25.55 -9.45 -5.10
CA LEU A 49 -26.89 -9.97 -4.83
C LEU A 49 -27.03 -11.48 -5.14
N ARG A 50 -26.26 -12.03 -6.09
CA ARG A 50 -26.25 -13.47 -6.40
C ARG A 50 -25.51 -14.26 -5.32
N ALA A 51 -24.38 -13.77 -4.82
CA ALA A 51 -23.64 -14.42 -3.72
C ALA A 51 -24.48 -14.52 -2.44
N LYS A 52 -25.40 -13.59 -2.20
CA LYS A 52 -26.36 -13.65 -1.09
C LYS A 52 -27.45 -14.73 -1.26
N LYS A 53 -27.67 -15.20 -2.48
CA LYS A 53 -28.74 -16.18 -2.78
C LYS A 53 -28.32 -17.64 -2.66
N ASP A 54 -27.01 -17.92 -2.74
CA ASP A 54 -26.48 -19.29 -2.83
C ASP A 54 -25.92 -19.85 -1.51
N GLY A 55 -26.24 -19.22 -0.35
CA GLY A 55 -25.89 -19.76 0.96
C GLY A 55 -24.40 -19.70 1.32
N LEU A 56 -23.58 -19.06 0.52
CA LEU A 56 -22.24 -18.65 0.91
C LEU A 56 -22.33 -17.57 1.98
N TYR A 57 -21.63 -17.73 3.10
CA TYR A 57 -21.53 -16.70 4.12
C TYR A 57 -21.19 -15.36 3.45
N PRO A 58 -21.91 -14.27 3.77
CA PRO A 58 -21.61 -12.96 3.18
C PRO A 58 -20.15 -12.61 3.51
N SER A 59 -19.31 -12.56 2.49
CA SER A 59 -17.92 -12.14 2.65
C SER A 59 -17.89 -10.67 3.05
N PRO A 60 -17.16 -10.29 4.12
CA PRO A 60 -16.97 -8.89 4.44
C PRO A 60 -16.16 -8.19 3.34
N GLU A 61 -16.45 -6.91 3.11
CA GLU A 61 -15.69 -6.06 2.21
C GLU A 61 -14.63 -5.23 2.96
N PRO A 62 -13.65 -4.62 2.28
CA PRO A 62 -12.71 -3.70 2.93
C PRO A 62 -13.42 -2.61 3.72
N GLY A 63 -13.00 -2.45 4.99
CA GLY A 63 -13.61 -1.52 5.93
C GLY A 63 -14.79 -2.08 6.71
N ASP A 64 -15.32 -3.24 6.36
CA ASP A 64 -16.36 -3.91 7.14
C ASP A 64 -15.76 -4.57 8.40
N PRO A 65 -16.53 -4.69 9.49
CA PRO A 65 -16.12 -5.51 10.62
C PRO A 65 -15.88 -6.97 10.19
N ALA A 66 -14.71 -7.51 10.53
CA ALA A 66 -14.41 -8.92 10.29
C ALA A 66 -15.31 -9.79 11.19
N PRO A 67 -16.11 -10.70 10.62
CA PRO A 67 -16.96 -11.57 11.45
C PRO A 67 -16.11 -12.50 12.33
N PRO A 68 -16.60 -12.95 13.47
CA PRO A 68 -15.91 -13.93 14.29
C PRO A 68 -15.71 -15.23 13.52
N PHE A 69 -14.60 -15.92 13.78
CA PHE A 69 -14.32 -17.24 13.22
C PHE A 69 -13.48 -18.08 14.16
N ARG A 70 -13.47 -19.38 13.92
CA ARG A 70 -12.63 -20.36 14.59
C ARG A 70 -11.89 -21.18 13.54
N VAL A 71 -10.65 -21.55 13.86
CA VAL A 71 -9.84 -22.47 13.07
C VAL A 71 -9.04 -23.37 13.98
N THR A 72 -8.93 -24.63 13.60
CA THR A 72 -8.00 -25.57 14.25
C THR A 72 -6.58 -25.18 13.89
N THR A 73 -5.69 -25.10 14.88
CA THR A 73 -4.26 -24.90 14.67
C THR A 73 -3.48 -26.06 15.30
N LEU A 74 -2.18 -26.12 15.01
CA LEU A 74 -1.32 -27.16 15.61
C LEU A 74 -1.22 -27.06 17.13
N ASP A 75 -1.48 -25.89 17.70
CA ASP A 75 -1.40 -25.60 19.14
C ASP A 75 -2.78 -25.50 19.83
N GLY A 76 -3.83 -25.92 19.14
CA GLY A 76 -5.21 -25.92 19.61
C GLY A 76 -6.15 -25.10 18.74
N GLU A 77 -7.31 -24.75 19.28
CA GLU A 77 -8.27 -23.93 18.54
C GLU A 77 -7.91 -22.44 18.67
N PHE A 78 -7.78 -21.76 17.52
CA PHE A 78 -7.67 -20.31 17.47
C PHE A 78 -9.05 -19.70 17.19
N GLU A 79 -9.50 -18.84 18.08
CA GLU A 79 -10.76 -18.12 17.96
C GLU A 79 -10.51 -16.63 17.78
N TYR A 80 -10.97 -16.09 16.65
CA TYR A 80 -11.03 -14.65 16.45
C TYR A 80 -12.43 -14.13 16.82
N GLN A 81 -12.48 -13.14 17.69
CA GLN A 81 -13.70 -12.38 18.00
C GLN A 81 -13.36 -10.89 18.04
N PRO A 82 -14.14 -10.04 17.35
CA PRO A 82 -13.96 -8.59 17.40
C PRO A 82 -13.93 -8.09 18.84
N GLY A 83 -12.91 -7.30 19.17
CA GLY A 83 -12.73 -6.72 20.52
C GLY A 83 -12.15 -7.65 21.59
N LYS A 84 -12.00 -8.95 21.33
CA LYS A 84 -11.34 -9.89 22.27
C LYS A 84 -9.86 -10.06 21.96
N LEU A 85 -9.47 -10.13 20.68
CA LEU A 85 -8.06 -10.12 20.28
C LEU A 85 -7.49 -8.73 20.54
N ARG A 86 -6.52 -8.65 21.46
CA ARG A 86 -5.84 -7.39 21.77
C ARG A 86 -4.72 -7.16 20.76
N GLY A 87 -5.07 -6.91 19.50
CA GLY A 87 -4.06 -6.68 18.48
C GLY A 87 -4.60 -6.85 17.07
N SER A 88 -3.72 -6.72 16.10
CA SER A 88 -4.02 -6.99 14.70
C SER A 88 -3.83 -8.47 14.36
N LEU A 89 -4.53 -8.94 13.33
CA LEU A 89 -4.36 -10.29 12.80
C LEU A 89 -4.01 -10.20 11.32
N ILE A 90 -2.92 -10.84 10.92
CA ILE A 90 -2.54 -10.99 9.53
C ILE A 90 -2.73 -12.44 9.12
N ILE A 91 -3.48 -12.68 8.07
CA ILE A 91 -3.78 -14.00 7.53
C ILE A 91 -2.98 -14.17 6.24
N HIS A 92 -1.96 -15.01 6.27
CA HIS A 92 -1.18 -15.39 5.09
C HIS A 92 -1.76 -16.67 4.49
N ALA A 93 -2.50 -16.53 3.40
CA ALA A 93 -3.01 -17.66 2.63
C ALA A 93 -2.06 -17.95 1.45
N PHE A 94 -1.55 -19.18 1.35
CA PHE A 94 -0.49 -19.51 0.41
C PHE A 94 -0.72 -20.88 -0.26
N THR A 95 -0.04 -21.09 -1.39
CA THR A 95 0.14 -22.41 -2.00
C THR A 95 1.61 -22.81 -1.91
N ASN A 96 1.89 -24.02 -1.43
CA ASN A 96 3.27 -24.53 -1.32
C ASN A 96 3.88 -24.89 -2.69
N LYS A 97 3.05 -24.95 -3.73
CA LYS A 97 3.46 -25.22 -5.13
C LYS A 97 4.02 -23.98 -5.83
N SER A 98 4.47 -22.99 -5.06
CA SER A 98 4.99 -21.71 -5.56
C SER A 98 6.45 -21.53 -5.17
N GLY A 99 7.32 -21.32 -6.15
CA GLY A 99 8.72 -20.99 -5.91
C GLY A 99 8.90 -19.70 -5.07
N PHE A 100 7.93 -18.80 -5.09
CA PHE A 100 7.93 -17.63 -4.22
C PHE A 100 7.83 -18.02 -2.74
N VAL A 101 6.91 -18.92 -2.38
CA VAL A 101 6.72 -19.39 -1.01
C VAL A 101 7.94 -20.20 -0.56
N GLU A 102 8.49 -21.02 -1.44
CA GLU A 102 9.74 -21.74 -1.16
C GLU A 102 10.87 -20.76 -0.81
N CYS A 103 11.12 -19.74 -1.61
CA CYS A 103 12.13 -18.71 -1.33
C CYS A 103 11.84 -17.94 -0.02
N LEU A 104 10.59 -17.59 0.25
CA LEU A 104 10.18 -16.88 1.47
C LEU A 104 10.58 -17.67 2.73
N TRP A 105 10.34 -18.98 2.74
CA TRP A 105 10.61 -19.84 3.87
C TRP A 105 12.05 -20.38 3.92
N ALA A 106 12.72 -20.51 2.79
CA ALA A 106 14.13 -20.96 2.75
C ALA A 106 15.10 -19.96 3.41
N SER A 107 14.78 -18.69 3.38
CA SER A 107 15.63 -17.63 3.95
C SER A 107 15.54 -17.59 5.47
N GLU A 108 16.64 -17.98 6.17
CA GLU A 108 16.75 -17.83 7.62
C GLU A 108 16.63 -16.36 8.05
N ALA A 109 17.21 -15.44 7.27
CA ALA A 109 17.10 -14.01 7.55
C ALA A 109 15.65 -13.54 7.52
N SER A 110 14.85 -14.00 6.56
CA SER A 110 13.42 -13.65 6.46
C SER A 110 12.64 -14.15 7.68
N ARG A 111 12.89 -15.39 8.13
CA ARG A 111 12.25 -15.95 9.32
C ARG A 111 12.68 -15.22 10.60
N THR A 112 13.97 -14.86 10.68
CA THR A 112 14.51 -14.07 11.79
C THR A 112 13.87 -12.70 11.85
N ASP A 113 13.73 -12.01 10.70
CA ASP A 113 13.06 -10.72 10.60
C ASP A 113 11.61 -10.79 11.12
N LEU A 114 10.84 -11.85 10.76
CA LEU A 114 9.49 -12.04 11.29
C LEU A 114 9.47 -12.07 12.82
N LEU A 115 10.35 -12.85 13.42
CA LEU A 115 10.41 -13.01 14.87
C LEU A 115 10.96 -11.77 15.59
N GLN A 116 11.77 -10.95 14.91
CA GLN A 116 12.38 -9.77 15.52
C GLN A 116 11.49 -8.52 15.45
N ASP A 117 10.84 -8.33 14.33
CA ASP A 117 10.20 -7.05 13.99
C ASP A 117 8.67 -7.11 14.06
N LEU A 118 8.08 -8.30 14.29
CA LEU A 118 6.63 -8.41 14.48
C LEU A 118 6.20 -7.68 15.77
N PRO A 119 5.34 -6.67 15.69
CA PRO A 119 4.87 -5.94 16.86
C PRO A 119 4.26 -6.85 17.93
N PRO A 120 4.40 -6.53 19.22
CA PRO A 120 3.87 -7.35 20.31
C PRO A 120 2.35 -7.55 20.27
N SER A 121 1.64 -6.62 19.62
CA SER A 121 0.19 -6.65 19.45
C SER A 121 -0.27 -7.50 18.27
N ALA A 122 0.63 -7.94 17.37
CA ALA A 122 0.24 -8.59 16.12
C ALA A 122 0.24 -10.12 16.22
N HIS A 123 -0.77 -10.75 15.61
CA HIS A 123 -0.87 -12.19 15.39
C HIS A 123 -0.77 -12.49 13.90
N VAL A 124 -0.25 -13.68 13.55
CA VAL A 124 -0.19 -14.17 12.17
C VAL A 124 -0.83 -15.55 12.11
N LEU A 125 -1.75 -15.74 11.16
CA LEU A 125 -2.38 -17.03 10.86
C LEU A 125 -1.91 -17.49 9.47
N PHE A 126 -1.25 -18.65 9.43
CA PHE A 126 -0.80 -19.28 8.20
C PHE A 126 -1.82 -20.31 7.72
N LEU A 127 -2.34 -20.14 6.49
CA LEU A 127 -3.34 -20.97 5.87
C LEU A 127 -2.83 -21.53 4.55
N SER A 128 -2.68 -22.83 4.42
CA SER A 128 -2.41 -23.45 3.12
C SER A 128 -3.71 -23.53 2.30
N LEU A 129 -3.58 -23.24 1.01
CA LEU A 129 -4.65 -23.44 0.02
C LEU A 129 -4.71 -24.88 -0.48
N ASP A 130 -3.66 -25.67 -0.20
CA ASP A 130 -3.44 -27.00 -0.72
C ASP A 130 -3.92 -28.10 0.24
N ASP A 131 -4.10 -29.30 -0.29
CA ASP A 131 -4.39 -30.51 0.47
C ASP A 131 -3.23 -30.95 1.41
N SER A 132 -2.03 -30.41 1.18
CA SER A 132 -0.85 -30.58 2.04
C SER A 132 -0.86 -29.72 3.32
N ALA A 133 -1.98 -29.05 3.65
CA ALA A 133 -2.05 -28.10 4.78
C ALA A 133 -1.48 -28.65 6.11
N VAL A 134 -1.65 -29.96 6.39
CA VAL A 134 -1.07 -30.59 7.60
C VAL A 134 0.46 -30.57 7.59
N THR A 135 1.05 -31.01 6.48
CA THR A 135 2.51 -31.06 6.33
C THR A 135 3.10 -29.67 6.25
N ASP A 136 2.42 -28.75 5.58
CA ASP A 136 2.83 -27.34 5.47
C ASP A 136 2.87 -26.68 6.86
N ALA A 137 1.81 -26.84 7.64
CA ALA A 137 1.70 -26.27 8.97
C ALA A 137 2.79 -26.78 9.92
N LEU A 138 3.04 -28.10 9.91
CA LEU A 138 4.09 -28.74 10.71
C LEU A 138 5.48 -28.22 10.30
N TRP A 139 5.76 -28.20 9.01
CA TRP A 139 7.05 -27.74 8.50
C TRP A 139 7.31 -26.27 8.83
N MET A 140 6.34 -25.38 8.61
CA MET A 140 6.47 -23.96 8.87
C MET A 140 6.70 -23.67 10.35
N ARG A 141 5.96 -24.35 11.24
CA ARG A 141 6.16 -24.24 12.67
C ARG A 141 7.60 -24.64 13.07
N ASP A 142 8.07 -25.79 12.56
CA ASP A 142 9.40 -26.29 12.88
C ASP A 142 10.50 -25.35 12.37
N GLN A 143 10.35 -24.75 11.18
CA GLN A 143 11.29 -23.74 10.65
C GLN A 143 11.41 -22.52 11.57
N LEU A 144 10.31 -22.04 12.12
CA LEU A 144 10.33 -20.88 13.04
C LEU A 144 10.84 -21.25 14.43
N HIS A 145 10.52 -22.44 14.91
CA HIS A 145 11.07 -22.94 16.19
C HIS A 145 12.59 -23.09 16.16
N GLN A 146 13.18 -23.52 15.04
CA GLN A 146 14.63 -23.62 14.87
C GLN A 146 15.31 -22.24 15.01
N VAL A 147 14.73 -21.21 14.42
CA VAL A 147 15.26 -19.84 14.50
C VAL A 147 15.01 -19.23 15.88
N ALA A 148 13.85 -19.52 16.49
CA ALA A 148 13.46 -18.98 17.80
C ALA A 148 14.26 -19.58 18.98
N ALA A 149 14.92 -20.72 18.79
CA ALA A 149 15.76 -21.34 19.84
C ALA A 149 16.85 -20.40 20.37
N HIS A 150 17.17 -19.34 19.64
CA HIS A 150 18.17 -18.32 19.99
C HIS A 150 17.60 -17.07 20.70
N GLY A 151 16.34 -17.07 21.19
CA GLY A 151 15.94 -16.04 22.14
C GLY A 151 14.59 -15.32 22.00
N LYS A 152 13.62 -15.77 21.18
CA LYS A 152 12.31 -15.08 21.05
C LYS A 152 11.11 -16.03 21.06
N LYS A 153 11.00 -16.84 22.10
CA LYS A 153 9.89 -17.80 22.26
C LYS A 153 8.52 -17.17 22.44
N GLU A 154 8.43 -15.93 22.94
CA GLU A 154 7.17 -15.21 23.17
C GLU A 154 6.43 -14.90 21.88
N VAL A 155 7.15 -14.66 20.77
CA VAL A 155 6.55 -14.37 19.47
C VAL A 155 5.82 -15.60 18.92
N LEU A 156 6.33 -16.81 19.18
CA LEU A 156 5.77 -18.06 18.66
C LEU A 156 4.32 -18.28 19.10
N SER A 157 3.93 -17.82 20.29
CA SER A 157 2.55 -17.95 20.78
C SER A 157 1.53 -17.11 19.99
N ARG A 158 2.01 -16.20 19.14
CA ARG A 158 1.19 -15.33 18.27
C ARG A 158 1.22 -15.74 16.81
N LEU A 159 1.93 -16.84 16.50
CA LEU A 159 2.00 -17.42 15.17
C LEU A 159 1.17 -18.71 15.15
N HIS A 160 0.12 -18.72 14.34
CA HIS A 160 -0.88 -19.79 14.31
C HIS A 160 -0.78 -20.55 13.00
N PHE A 161 -0.62 -21.87 13.08
CA PHE A 161 -0.44 -22.74 11.91
C PHE A 161 -1.67 -23.64 11.75
N CYS A 162 -2.43 -23.40 10.69
CA CYS A 162 -3.67 -24.14 10.44
C CYS A 162 -3.40 -25.39 9.60
N PRO A 163 -3.70 -26.60 10.12
CA PRO A 163 -3.52 -27.85 9.39
C PRO A 163 -4.71 -28.17 8.47
N VAL A 164 -5.68 -27.28 8.34
CA VAL A 164 -6.87 -27.44 7.50
C VAL A 164 -6.72 -26.56 6.26
N PRO A 165 -6.95 -27.09 5.04
CA PRO A 165 -6.92 -26.31 3.83
C PRO A 165 -7.89 -25.12 3.90
N ALA A 166 -7.49 -23.95 3.41
CA ALA A 166 -8.27 -22.72 3.55
C ALA A 166 -9.72 -22.88 3.07
N PHE A 167 -9.96 -23.58 1.96
CA PHE A 167 -11.31 -23.79 1.41
C PHE A 167 -12.16 -24.82 2.16
N ALA A 168 -11.58 -25.54 3.12
CA ALA A 168 -12.28 -26.48 3.99
C ALA A 168 -12.64 -25.88 5.37
N LEU A 169 -12.35 -24.60 5.62
CA LEU A 169 -12.54 -23.95 6.92
C LEU A 169 -14.00 -23.75 7.32
N GLY A 170 -14.93 -23.73 6.36
CA GLY A 170 -16.36 -23.54 6.64
C GLY A 170 -16.72 -22.15 7.21
N ASN A 171 -15.86 -21.15 7.04
CA ASN A 171 -16.08 -19.77 7.47
C ASN A 171 -15.98 -18.79 6.29
N TRP A 172 -15.99 -17.48 6.57
CA TRP A 172 -15.98 -16.42 5.55
C TRP A 172 -14.63 -16.22 4.83
N ILE A 173 -13.50 -16.69 5.41
CA ILE A 173 -12.15 -16.45 4.87
C ILE A 173 -12.01 -16.92 3.41
N PRO A 174 -12.45 -18.14 3.03
CA PRO A 174 -12.41 -18.56 1.63
C PRO A 174 -13.14 -17.61 0.69
N GLY A 175 -14.28 -17.06 1.11
CA GLY A 175 -15.04 -16.11 0.33
C GLY A 175 -14.28 -14.81 0.05
N VAL A 176 -13.59 -14.25 1.03
CA VAL A 176 -12.72 -13.08 0.86
C VAL A 176 -11.56 -13.38 -0.07
N LEU A 177 -10.87 -14.50 0.13
CA LEU A 177 -9.79 -14.94 -0.75
C LEU A 177 -10.26 -15.06 -2.21
N TYR A 178 -11.45 -15.58 -2.41
CA TYR A 178 -12.05 -15.73 -3.73
C TYR A 178 -12.44 -14.41 -4.37
N THR A 179 -13.12 -13.51 -3.65
CA THR A 179 -13.68 -12.28 -4.21
C THR A 179 -12.66 -11.15 -4.33
N TRP A 180 -11.70 -11.06 -3.42
CA TRP A 180 -10.78 -9.92 -3.35
C TRP A 180 -9.47 -10.16 -4.07
N ALA A 181 -8.87 -11.31 -3.87
CA ALA A 181 -7.62 -11.63 -4.54
C ALA A 181 -7.78 -11.69 -6.05
N CYS A 182 -8.99 -11.90 -6.54
CA CYS A 182 -9.28 -12.19 -7.93
C CYS A 182 -10.27 -11.24 -8.61
N ALA A 183 -10.62 -10.12 -8.00
CA ALA A 183 -11.59 -9.18 -8.55
C ALA A 183 -11.19 -8.58 -9.91
N ARG A 184 -9.96 -8.75 -10.38
CA ARG A 184 -9.49 -8.27 -11.69
C ARG A 184 -8.58 -9.27 -12.41
N ARG A 185 -8.54 -9.15 -13.72
CA ARG A 185 -7.95 -9.92 -14.81
C ARG A 185 -6.56 -10.56 -14.60
N ASN A 186 -5.85 -10.26 -13.52
CA ASN A 186 -4.50 -10.73 -13.22
C ASN A 186 -4.41 -11.48 -11.88
N CYS A 187 -5.43 -12.22 -11.50
CA CYS A 187 -5.29 -13.16 -10.40
C CYS A 187 -4.25 -14.18 -10.76
N GLY A 188 -3.12 -14.14 -10.14
CA GLY A 188 -2.04 -15.06 -10.37
C GLY A 188 -2.48 -16.50 -10.65
N LEU A 189 -2.27 -17.41 -9.75
CA LEU A 189 -2.56 -18.81 -9.93
C LEU A 189 -4.00 -19.15 -9.52
N ALA A 190 -4.79 -19.59 -10.46
CA ALA A 190 -6.07 -20.19 -10.20
C ALA A 190 -5.92 -21.67 -9.83
N GLN A 191 -6.87 -22.25 -9.13
CA GLN A 191 -6.86 -23.68 -8.78
C GLN A 191 -8.09 -24.41 -9.32
N VAL A 192 -7.92 -25.71 -9.46
CA VAL A 192 -8.95 -26.67 -9.82
C VAL A 192 -9.17 -27.57 -8.63
N VAL A 193 -10.42 -27.81 -8.29
CA VAL A 193 -10.84 -28.73 -7.23
C VAL A 193 -11.52 -29.91 -7.84
N PHE A 194 -10.94 -31.08 -7.67
CA PHE A 194 -11.50 -32.35 -8.11
C PHE A 194 -12.16 -33.07 -6.95
N THR A 195 -13.32 -33.62 -7.20
CA THR A 195 -14.05 -34.45 -6.24
C THR A 195 -14.53 -35.72 -6.91
N SER A 196 -14.54 -36.83 -6.17
CA SER A 196 -15.08 -38.10 -6.64
C SER A 196 -15.77 -38.80 -5.49
N GLU A 197 -16.74 -39.62 -5.83
CA GLU A 197 -17.44 -40.46 -4.83
C GLU A 197 -16.43 -41.40 -4.16
N GLY A 198 -16.43 -41.42 -2.83
CA GLY A 198 -15.49 -42.22 -2.05
C GLY A 198 -14.17 -41.50 -1.69
N TRP A 199 -13.89 -40.33 -2.24
CA TRP A 199 -12.75 -39.53 -1.79
C TRP A 199 -13.09 -38.83 -0.47
N LYS A 200 -12.20 -38.97 0.53
CA LYS A 200 -12.37 -38.31 1.83
C LYS A 200 -12.13 -36.82 1.77
N MET A 201 -11.27 -36.36 0.86
CA MET A 201 -10.86 -34.98 0.68
C MET A 201 -10.85 -34.66 -0.82
N PRO A 202 -11.19 -33.43 -1.20
CA PRO A 202 -11.01 -32.96 -2.56
C PRO A 202 -9.51 -32.90 -2.92
N VAL A 203 -9.21 -33.11 -4.18
CA VAL A 203 -7.87 -32.92 -4.74
C VAL A 203 -7.80 -31.51 -5.34
N ILE A 204 -6.88 -30.72 -4.84
CA ILE A 204 -6.72 -29.30 -5.25
C ILE A 204 -5.42 -29.16 -6.01
N VAL A 205 -5.49 -28.68 -7.26
CA VAL A 205 -4.37 -28.54 -8.16
C VAL A 205 -4.30 -27.10 -8.68
N LYS A 206 -3.12 -26.54 -8.71
CA LYS A 206 -2.83 -25.27 -9.37
C LYS A 206 -3.13 -25.38 -10.86
N ARG A 207 -3.80 -24.36 -11.42
CA ARG A 207 -3.98 -24.23 -12.86
C ARG A 207 -3.35 -22.95 -13.40
N LEU A 208 -2.96 -22.97 -14.64
CA LEU A 208 -2.54 -21.82 -15.40
C LEU A 208 -3.60 -21.55 -16.47
N ASP A 209 -4.31 -20.44 -16.31
CA ASP A 209 -5.29 -19.99 -17.29
C ASP A 209 -4.56 -19.40 -18.50
N ALA A 210 -5.05 -19.68 -19.68
CA ALA A 210 -4.59 -19.03 -20.89
C ALA A 210 -4.88 -17.53 -20.82
N ARG A 211 -3.91 -16.72 -21.21
CA ARG A 211 -3.96 -15.25 -21.08
C ARG A 211 -4.10 -14.55 -22.43
N TYR A 212 -4.36 -15.30 -23.49
CA TYR A 212 -4.35 -14.78 -24.84
C TYR A 212 -5.75 -14.48 -25.37
N ASP A 213 -5.83 -13.58 -26.33
CA ASP A 213 -7.08 -13.11 -26.92
C ASP A 213 -7.89 -14.24 -27.61
N TRP A 214 -7.23 -15.31 -28.06
CA TRP A 214 -7.89 -16.49 -28.62
C TRP A 214 -8.61 -17.38 -27.58
N LEU A 215 -8.36 -17.18 -26.26
CA LEU A 215 -9.03 -17.88 -25.14
C LEU A 215 -9.66 -16.87 -24.19
N MET A 216 -10.62 -16.10 -24.67
CA MET A 216 -11.28 -15.04 -23.93
C MET A 216 -12.30 -15.54 -22.90
N VAL A 217 -12.82 -16.76 -23.07
CA VAL A 217 -13.88 -17.31 -22.22
C VAL A 217 -13.31 -17.73 -20.87
N ARG A 218 -13.99 -17.37 -19.81
CA ARG A 218 -13.61 -17.69 -18.45
C ARG A 218 -14.38 -18.88 -17.93
N TRP A 219 -13.75 -19.62 -17.02
CA TRP A 219 -14.41 -20.68 -16.27
C TRP A 219 -15.56 -20.11 -15.45
N ASP A 220 -16.70 -20.82 -15.46
CA ASP A 220 -17.80 -20.57 -14.55
C ASP A 220 -17.53 -21.21 -13.17
N GLU A 221 -18.38 -20.89 -12.19
CA GLU A 221 -18.25 -21.38 -10.81
C GLU A 221 -18.99 -22.70 -10.57
N LYS A 222 -19.52 -23.31 -11.63
CA LYS A 222 -20.27 -24.54 -11.50
C LYS A 222 -19.35 -25.76 -11.40
N SER A 223 -19.88 -26.83 -10.86
CA SER A 223 -19.24 -28.12 -10.90
C SER A 223 -19.60 -28.82 -12.22
N HIS A 224 -18.57 -29.27 -12.93
CA HIS A 224 -18.70 -30.00 -14.20
C HIS A 224 -18.20 -31.42 -14.04
N GLN A 225 -18.71 -32.34 -14.86
CA GLN A 225 -18.11 -33.67 -14.98
C GLN A 225 -16.79 -33.56 -15.74
N LEU A 226 -15.76 -34.26 -15.29
CA LEU A 226 -14.47 -34.38 -15.99
C LEU A 226 -14.50 -35.68 -16.83
N VAL A 227 -14.09 -35.60 -18.10
CA VAL A 227 -14.06 -36.74 -19.03
C VAL A 227 -12.71 -36.82 -19.72
N ASP A 228 -12.09 -37.99 -19.68
CA ASP A 228 -10.84 -38.23 -20.39
C ASP A 228 -11.08 -38.22 -21.92
N ALA A 229 -10.36 -37.35 -22.61
CA ALA A 229 -10.39 -37.20 -24.07
C ALA A 229 -9.03 -37.50 -24.73
N GLY A 230 -8.19 -38.25 -24.03
CA GLY A 230 -6.87 -38.67 -24.53
C GLY A 230 -5.94 -37.49 -24.79
N ASN A 231 -5.44 -37.34 -26.03
CA ASN A 231 -4.56 -36.23 -26.40
C ASN A 231 -5.30 -34.99 -26.93
N GLY A 232 -6.62 -35.08 -27.16
CA GLY A 232 -7.43 -33.95 -27.67
C GLY A 232 -7.14 -33.54 -29.12
N CYS A 233 -6.34 -34.29 -29.88
CA CYS A 233 -5.98 -33.93 -31.25
C CYS A 233 -7.09 -34.27 -32.26
N ASP A 234 -8.09 -35.04 -31.87
CA ASP A 234 -9.27 -35.37 -32.65
C ASP A 234 -10.54 -35.00 -31.86
N PRO A 235 -11.65 -34.70 -32.55
CA PRO A 235 -12.95 -34.53 -31.88
C PRO A 235 -13.41 -35.74 -31.13
N SER A 236 -14.07 -35.58 -29.98
CA SER A 236 -14.58 -36.66 -29.16
C SER A 236 -16.02 -36.40 -28.73
N SER A 237 -16.93 -37.30 -29.11
CA SER A 237 -18.36 -37.20 -28.74
C SER A 237 -18.65 -37.41 -27.25
N THR A 238 -17.68 -37.94 -26.49
CA THR A 238 -17.85 -38.25 -25.06
C THR A 238 -17.82 -37.03 -24.15
N VAL A 239 -17.26 -35.88 -24.62
CA VAL A 239 -17.03 -34.68 -23.82
C VAL A 239 -18.17 -33.66 -23.86
N ALA A 240 -19.25 -33.95 -24.57
CA ALA A 240 -20.36 -33.02 -24.72
C ALA A 240 -20.95 -32.61 -23.36
N GLY A 241 -20.91 -31.30 -23.04
CA GLY A 241 -21.36 -30.73 -21.76
C GLY A 241 -20.44 -30.99 -20.57
N ALA A 242 -19.30 -31.65 -20.77
CA ALA A 242 -18.31 -31.94 -19.73
C ALA A 242 -17.03 -31.13 -19.95
N VAL A 243 -16.13 -31.09 -18.96
CA VAL A 243 -14.77 -30.59 -19.10
C VAL A 243 -13.88 -31.73 -19.63
N ALA A 244 -13.21 -31.47 -20.75
CA ALA A 244 -12.30 -32.43 -21.36
C ALA A 244 -10.95 -32.44 -20.64
N TRP A 245 -10.49 -33.63 -20.25
CA TRP A 245 -9.17 -33.87 -19.70
C TRP A 245 -8.27 -34.41 -20.81
N VAL A 246 -7.26 -33.62 -21.22
CA VAL A 246 -6.40 -33.93 -22.36
C VAL A 246 -4.91 -33.82 -22.00
N SER A 247 -4.09 -34.72 -22.60
CA SER A 247 -2.63 -34.63 -22.38
C SER A 247 -1.98 -33.54 -23.18
N GLU A 248 -0.88 -33.01 -22.69
CA GLU A 248 0.08 -32.19 -23.44
C GLU A 248 0.66 -33.01 -24.64
N GLY A 249 1.14 -32.27 -25.67
CA GLY A 249 1.85 -32.87 -26.81
C GLY A 249 0.93 -33.37 -27.93
N ASN A 250 1.55 -33.96 -28.96
CA ASN A 250 0.97 -34.50 -30.20
C ASN A 250 0.39 -33.48 -31.19
N CYS A 251 -0.27 -32.41 -30.76
CA CYS A 251 -0.78 -31.32 -31.56
C CYS A 251 -0.75 -30.01 -30.77
N SER A 252 -0.98 -28.88 -31.45
CA SER A 252 -0.98 -27.57 -30.78
C SER A 252 -2.06 -27.42 -29.72
N PHE A 253 -1.86 -26.55 -28.74
CA PHE A 253 -2.89 -26.26 -27.74
C PHE A 253 -4.16 -25.73 -28.39
N PHE A 254 -4.02 -24.92 -29.45
CA PHE A 254 -5.15 -24.41 -30.22
C PHE A 254 -5.96 -25.57 -30.82
N THR A 255 -5.31 -26.53 -31.48
CA THR A 255 -5.97 -27.71 -32.08
C THR A 255 -6.75 -28.50 -31.01
N LYS A 256 -6.16 -28.75 -29.85
CA LYS A 256 -6.84 -29.44 -28.74
C LYS A 256 -8.13 -28.71 -28.30
N VAL A 257 -8.02 -27.41 -28.03
CA VAL A 257 -9.16 -26.64 -27.55
C VAL A 257 -10.24 -26.51 -28.63
N GLN A 258 -9.82 -26.32 -29.91
CA GLN A 258 -10.74 -26.24 -31.06
C GLN A 258 -11.52 -27.54 -31.25
N ASN A 259 -10.85 -28.69 -31.17
CA ASN A 259 -11.50 -29.99 -31.31
C ASN A 259 -12.50 -30.26 -30.18
N MET A 260 -12.17 -29.91 -28.93
CA MET A 260 -13.07 -30.02 -27.80
C MET A 260 -14.25 -29.04 -27.90
N ALA A 261 -14.01 -27.83 -28.40
CA ALA A 261 -15.08 -26.87 -28.71
C ALA A 261 -16.05 -27.40 -29.76
N LYS A 262 -15.54 -27.97 -30.87
CA LYS A 262 -16.35 -28.66 -31.91
C LYS A 262 -17.11 -29.86 -31.35
N SER A 263 -16.64 -30.45 -30.26
CA SER A 263 -17.25 -31.59 -29.57
C SER A 263 -18.27 -31.18 -28.48
N ASN A 264 -18.59 -29.88 -28.41
CA ASN A 264 -19.48 -29.28 -27.40
C ASN A 264 -19.01 -29.51 -25.94
N ALA A 265 -17.71 -29.54 -25.68
CA ALA A 265 -17.18 -29.53 -24.33
C ALA A 265 -17.45 -28.17 -23.65
N SER A 266 -17.66 -28.18 -22.33
CA SER A 266 -17.82 -27.00 -21.52
C SER A 266 -16.48 -26.26 -21.29
N GLY A 267 -15.35 -26.91 -21.52
CA GLY A 267 -14.00 -26.39 -21.40
C GLY A 267 -12.95 -27.49 -21.46
N VAL A 268 -11.67 -27.09 -21.41
CA VAL A 268 -10.54 -28.00 -21.56
C VAL A 268 -9.54 -27.85 -20.43
N LEU A 269 -9.18 -28.94 -19.78
CA LEU A 269 -8.01 -29.02 -18.90
C LEU A 269 -6.92 -29.80 -19.58
N VAL A 270 -5.82 -29.13 -19.92
CA VAL A 270 -4.62 -29.77 -20.46
C VAL A 270 -3.69 -30.13 -19.31
N TYR A 271 -3.31 -31.37 -19.15
CA TYR A 271 -2.32 -31.75 -18.16
C TYR A 271 -0.92 -31.88 -18.74
N ALA A 272 0.06 -31.36 -18.00
CA ALA A 272 1.47 -31.51 -18.34
C ALA A 272 1.90 -32.96 -18.22
N LEU A 273 2.73 -33.45 -19.14
CA LEU A 273 3.32 -34.79 -19.04
C LEU A 273 4.27 -34.86 -17.83
N PRO A 274 4.47 -36.06 -17.25
CA PRO A 274 5.37 -36.20 -16.10
C PRO A 274 6.76 -35.64 -16.37
N GLY A 275 7.21 -34.74 -15.51
CA GLY A 275 8.49 -34.03 -15.64
C GLY A 275 8.44 -32.71 -16.41
N ASN A 276 7.33 -32.39 -17.07
CA ASN A 276 7.15 -31.11 -17.74
C ASN A 276 6.51 -30.07 -16.79
N PRO A 277 6.93 -28.80 -16.86
CA PRO A 277 6.26 -27.73 -16.15
C PRO A 277 4.90 -27.42 -16.79
N ILE A 278 3.98 -26.84 -16.01
CA ILE A 278 2.84 -26.15 -16.63
C ILE A 278 3.36 -24.87 -17.32
N GLN A 279 2.87 -24.63 -18.52
CA GLN A 279 3.31 -23.54 -19.38
C GLN A 279 2.11 -22.79 -19.97
N ASP A 280 2.37 -21.61 -20.52
CA ASP A 280 1.36 -20.86 -21.26
C ASP A 280 0.95 -21.64 -22.51
N MET A 281 -0.35 -21.73 -22.76
CA MET A 281 -0.89 -22.39 -23.94
C MET A 281 -0.87 -21.41 -25.12
N ASN A 282 0.28 -21.31 -25.78
CA ASN A 282 0.47 -20.41 -26.92
C ASN A 282 -0.28 -20.89 -28.17
N CYS A 283 -0.65 -19.98 -29.02
CA CYS A 283 -1.06 -20.20 -30.41
C CYS A 283 0.08 -19.86 -31.37
N GLU A 284 0.00 -20.30 -32.63
CA GLU A 284 1.00 -20.03 -33.66
C GLU A 284 0.34 -19.42 -34.91
N GLY A 285 0.91 -18.32 -35.42
CA GLY A 285 0.45 -17.68 -36.65
C GLY A 285 -1.02 -17.30 -36.65
N ASP A 286 -1.74 -17.63 -37.73
CA ASP A 286 -3.15 -17.27 -37.95
C ASP A 286 -4.13 -17.94 -36.95
N GLU A 287 -3.67 -18.94 -36.18
CA GLU A 287 -4.48 -19.54 -35.10
C GLU A 287 -4.85 -18.51 -34.03
N CYS A 288 -3.96 -17.55 -33.78
CA CYS A 288 -4.14 -16.53 -32.74
C CYS A 288 -5.30 -15.57 -33.02
N ASP A 289 -5.66 -15.42 -34.29
CA ASP A 289 -6.76 -14.52 -34.73
C ASP A 289 -8.14 -15.22 -34.66
N SER A 290 -8.20 -16.47 -34.25
CA SER A 290 -9.43 -17.27 -34.19
C SER A 290 -9.88 -17.55 -32.76
N PRO A 291 -10.69 -16.68 -32.14
CA PRO A 291 -11.13 -16.88 -30.75
C PRO A 291 -11.96 -18.15 -30.61
N LEU A 292 -11.63 -18.94 -29.59
CA LEU A 292 -12.36 -20.15 -29.24
C LEU A 292 -13.38 -19.89 -28.11
N GLY A 293 -14.59 -20.42 -28.29
CA GLY A 293 -15.75 -20.11 -27.43
C GLY A 293 -15.84 -20.88 -26.12
N ILE A 294 -14.78 -21.60 -25.70
CA ILE A 294 -14.74 -22.35 -24.44
C ILE A 294 -13.47 -22.01 -23.65
N PRO A 295 -13.51 -22.08 -22.29
CA PRO A 295 -12.34 -21.84 -21.47
C PRO A 295 -11.35 -23.00 -21.53
N ALA A 296 -10.06 -22.70 -21.35
CA ALA A 296 -9.02 -23.68 -21.21
C ALA A 296 -7.97 -23.30 -20.17
N SER A 297 -7.40 -24.30 -19.49
CA SER A 297 -6.32 -24.14 -18.52
C SER A 297 -5.36 -25.31 -18.55
N MET A 298 -4.13 -25.07 -18.14
CA MET A 298 -3.12 -26.10 -17.98
C MET A 298 -2.91 -26.46 -16.50
N VAL A 299 -2.74 -27.72 -16.20
CA VAL A 299 -2.52 -28.26 -14.84
C VAL A 299 -1.40 -29.30 -14.84
N HIS A 300 -0.83 -29.59 -13.68
CA HIS A 300 0.01 -30.79 -13.55
C HIS A 300 -0.84 -32.04 -13.61
N LEU A 301 -0.27 -33.13 -14.12
CA LEU A 301 -0.89 -34.45 -14.04
C LEU A 301 -1.06 -34.84 -12.57
N GLU A 302 -2.30 -35.01 -12.16
CA GLU A 302 -2.61 -35.49 -10.80
C GLU A 302 -2.89 -36.99 -10.83
N PRO A 303 -2.04 -37.82 -10.21
CA PRO A 303 -2.17 -39.29 -10.27
C PRO A 303 -3.52 -39.80 -9.78
N ALA A 304 -4.08 -39.21 -8.72
CA ALA A 304 -5.37 -39.63 -8.17
C ALA A 304 -6.52 -39.42 -9.17
N VAL A 305 -6.51 -38.28 -9.88
CA VAL A 305 -7.49 -37.92 -10.92
C VAL A 305 -7.34 -38.87 -12.11
N ALA A 306 -6.11 -39.07 -12.60
CA ALA A 306 -5.84 -39.94 -13.72
C ALA A 306 -6.23 -41.40 -13.42
N GLN A 307 -5.98 -41.86 -12.20
CA GLN A 307 -6.37 -43.20 -11.76
C GLN A 307 -7.91 -43.35 -11.70
N ALA A 308 -8.61 -42.39 -11.13
CA ALA A 308 -10.07 -42.41 -11.04
C ALA A 308 -10.72 -42.44 -12.42
N LEU A 309 -10.27 -41.62 -13.36
CA LEU A 309 -10.77 -41.61 -14.74
C LEU A 309 -10.47 -42.93 -15.46
N ARG A 310 -9.30 -43.56 -15.25
CA ARG A 310 -8.94 -44.86 -15.84
C ARG A 310 -9.83 -45.99 -15.34
N PHE A 311 -10.36 -45.89 -14.14
CA PHE A 311 -11.29 -46.89 -13.57
C PHE A 311 -12.75 -46.47 -13.73
N ASP A 312 -13.07 -45.60 -14.67
CA ASP A 312 -14.42 -45.09 -14.97
C ASP A 312 -15.14 -44.50 -13.74
N GLN A 313 -14.39 -44.01 -12.76
CA GLN A 313 -14.97 -43.33 -11.62
C GLN A 313 -15.41 -41.95 -12.05
N ARG A 314 -16.58 -41.53 -11.58
CA ARG A 314 -17.08 -40.19 -11.85
C ARG A 314 -16.26 -39.15 -11.07
N VAL A 315 -15.54 -38.30 -11.80
CA VAL A 315 -14.82 -37.16 -11.25
C VAL A 315 -15.55 -35.88 -11.62
N ASN A 316 -15.84 -35.03 -10.63
CA ASN A 316 -16.34 -33.71 -10.85
C ASN A 316 -15.23 -32.70 -10.64
N VAL A 317 -15.29 -31.63 -11.39
CA VAL A 317 -14.31 -30.54 -11.36
C VAL A 317 -15.00 -29.21 -11.15
N SER A 318 -14.45 -28.37 -10.27
CA SER A 318 -14.84 -26.96 -10.09
C SER A 318 -13.63 -26.06 -10.16
N PHE A 319 -13.85 -24.83 -10.59
CA PHE A 319 -12.80 -23.87 -10.84
C PHE A 319 -12.87 -22.79 -9.79
N GLN A 320 -11.78 -22.66 -9.04
CA GLN A 320 -11.64 -21.65 -8.01
C GLN A 320 -10.48 -20.74 -8.39
N ARG A 321 -10.56 -19.50 -7.96
CA ARG A 321 -9.50 -18.55 -8.10
C ARG A 321 -8.71 -18.53 -6.79
N THR A 322 -7.41 -18.70 -6.87
CA THR A 322 -6.55 -18.56 -5.71
C THR A 322 -6.02 -17.17 -5.61
N PRO A 323 -5.78 -16.65 -4.42
CA PRO A 323 -4.96 -15.46 -4.25
C PRO A 323 -3.56 -15.71 -4.81
N SER A 324 -2.86 -14.64 -5.17
CA SER A 324 -1.44 -14.73 -5.43
C SER A 324 -0.74 -15.34 -4.21
N PRO A 325 0.26 -16.23 -4.37
CA PRO A 325 1.00 -16.80 -3.23
C PRO A 325 1.75 -15.73 -2.41
N ASN A 326 1.80 -14.51 -2.92
CA ASN A 326 2.40 -13.36 -2.26
C ASN A 326 1.37 -12.42 -1.62
N LEU A 327 0.15 -12.88 -1.33
CA LEU A 327 -0.93 -12.11 -0.72
C LEU A 327 -1.10 -12.45 0.77
N PHE A 328 -1.50 -11.46 1.55
CA PHE A 328 -2.03 -11.62 2.90
C PHE A 328 -3.23 -10.68 3.15
N ILE A 329 -4.04 -11.00 4.14
CA ILE A 329 -5.21 -10.23 4.57
C ILE A 329 -4.93 -9.67 5.95
N GLY A 330 -5.32 -8.42 6.23
CA GLY A 330 -5.17 -7.79 7.53
C GLY A 330 -6.50 -7.51 8.22
N ILE A 331 -6.55 -7.76 9.52
CA ILE A 331 -7.61 -7.28 10.41
C ILE A 331 -6.95 -6.39 11.45
N ASP A 332 -7.40 -5.13 11.54
CA ASP A 332 -6.82 -4.15 12.46
C ASP A 332 -7.27 -4.36 13.93
N GLN A 333 -6.75 -3.54 14.84
CA GLN A 333 -7.09 -3.62 16.25
C GLN A 333 -8.55 -3.21 16.56
N GLN A 334 -9.21 -2.51 15.63
CA GLN A 334 -10.64 -2.18 15.73
C GLN A 334 -11.54 -3.32 15.25
N GLY A 335 -10.93 -4.36 14.68
CA GLY A 335 -11.63 -5.52 14.14
C GLY A 335 -12.18 -5.31 12.74
N ALA A 336 -11.73 -4.28 12.03
CA ALA A 336 -12.10 -4.09 10.64
C ALA A 336 -11.20 -4.94 9.73
N LEU A 337 -11.78 -5.50 8.67
CA LEU A 337 -11.04 -6.07 7.56
C LEU A 337 -10.43 -4.92 6.77
N ALA A 338 -9.24 -4.51 7.20
CA ALA A 338 -8.67 -3.24 6.81
C ALA A 338 -7.91 -3.32 5.51
N GLU A 339 -7.23 -4.44 5.27
CA GLU A 339 -6.18 -4.46 4.27
C GLU A 339 -5.97 -5.84 3.64
N MET A 340 -5.72 -5.85 2.32
CA MET A 340 -4.99 -6.93 1.67
C MET A 340 -3.60 -6.40 1.32
N GLY A 341 -2.56 -7.06 1.84
CA GLY A 341 -1.18 -6.74 1.53
C GLY A 341 -0.60 -7.68 0.49
N LEU A 342 0.52 -7.28 -0.12
CA LEU A 342 1.28 -8.10 -1.04
C LEU A 342 2.76 -8.15 -0.64
N PHE A 343 3.33 -9.34 -0.75
CA PHE A 343 4.78 -9.49 -0.77
C PHE A 343 5.30 -9.15 -2.16
N LEU A 344 6.04 -8.09 -2.30
CA LEU A 344 6.65 -7.73 -3.58
C LEU A 344 7.86 -8.60 -3.92
N TYR A 345 8.55 -9.11 -2.88
CA TYR A 345 9.61 -10.11 -2.95
C TYR A 345 9.58 -10.98 -1.69
N PRO A 346 10.22 -12.16 -1.71
CA PRO A 346 10.04 -13.18 -0.67
C PRO A 346 10.76 -12.80 0.64
N THR A 347 10.14 -11.94 1.45
CA THR A 347 10.57 -11.61 2.81
C THR A 347 9.36 -11.37 3.71
N PHE A 348 9.42 -11.87 4.94
CA PHE A 348 8.40 -11.63 5.97
C PHE A 348 8.36 -10.19 6.49
N LYS A 349 9.27 -9.32 6.10
CA LYS A 349 9.23 -7.90 6.45
C LYS A 349 7.90 -7.24 6.04
N PHE A 350 7.28 -7.70 4.97
CA PHE A 350 5.98 -7.16 4.53
C PHE A 350 4.87 -7.40 5.57
N ILE A 351 4.86 -8.54 6.24
CA ILE A 351 3.93 -8.80 7.36
C ILE A 351 4.24 -7.84 8.53
N ASN A 352 5.52 -7.68 8.86
CA ASN A 352 5.92 -6.79 9.95
C ASN A 352 5.54 -5.33 9.68
N TRP A 353 5.80 -4.84 8.46
CA TRP A 353 5.44 -3.48 8.07
C TRP A 353 3.92 -3.27 8.13
N GLN A 354 3.13 -4.23 7.65
CA GLN A 354 1.68 -4.15 7.75
C GLN A 354 1.21 -4.08 9.20
N ALA A 355 1.76 -4.92 10.08
CA ALA A 355 1.45 -4.89 11.51
C ALA A 355 1.87 -3.58 12.18
N GLN A 356 3.04 -3.03 11.83
CA GLN A 356 3.52 -1.74 12.31
C GLN A 356 2.62 -0.59 11.88
N TRP A 357 2.10 -0.65 10.64
CA TRP A 357 1.14 0.34 10.17
C TRP A 357 -0.17 0.27 10.94
N PHE A 358 -0.67 -0.92 11.26
CA PHE A 358 -1.85 -1.08 12.12
C PHE A 358 -1.64 -0.50 13.52
N ASP A 359 -0.46 -0.69 14.12
CA ASP A 359 -0.12 -0.10 15.42
C ASP A 359 -0.10 1.43 15.35
N PHE A 360 0.49 2.00 14.29
CA PHE A 360 0.45 3.43 14.04
C PHE A 360 -0.99 3.93 13.94
N TYR A 361 -1.82 3.28 13.12
CA TYR A 361 -3.21 3.68 12.90
C TYR A 361 -4.04 3.60 14.18
N ASN A 362 -3.87 2.55 14.97
CA ASN A 362 -4.51 2.42 16.28
C ASN A 362 -4.08 3.53 17.26
N SER A 363 -2.81 3.86 17.28
CA SER A 363 -2.27 4.97 18.07
C SER A 363 -2.85 6.31 17.63
N LEU A 364 -2.94 6.55 16.31
CA LEU A 364 -3.59 7.72 15.73
C LEU A 364 -5.06 7.83 16.17
N GLN A 365 -5.83 6.73 16.08
CA GLN A 365 -7.23 6.70 16.53
C GLN A 365 -7.38 7.04 18.01
N THR A 366 -6.41 6.62 18.82
CA THR A 366 -6.39 6.96 20.26
C THR A 366 -6.15 8.46 20.48
N ARG A 367 -5.18 9.04 19.77
CA ARG A 367 -4.90 10.49 19.82
C ARG A 367 -6.10 11.32 19.36
N LEU A 368 -6.79 10.89 18.31
CA LEU A 368 -7.99 11.57 17.78
C LEU A 368 -9.17 11.63 18.81
N ARG A 369 -9.18 10.72 19.77
CA ARG A 369 -10.18 10.72 20.86
C ARG A 369 -9.81 11.65 22.04
N SER A 370 -8.60 12.20 22.04
CA SER A 370 -8.20 13.16 23.08
C SER A 370 -9.10 14.40 23.06
N PRO A 371 -9.46 14.96 24.22
CA PRO A 371 -10.29 16.15 24.27
C PRO A 371 -9.66 17.34 23.52
N ALA A 372 -10.48 18.01 22.74
CA ALA A 372 -10.10 19.23 22.00
C ALA A 372 -11.35 20.02 21.63
N GLN A 373 -11.23 21.32 21.47
CA GLN A 373 -12.25 22.13 20.83
C GLN A 373 -12.10 21.98 19.31
N VAL A 374 -13.14 21.50 18.63
CA VAL A 374 -13.09 21.07 17.25
C VAL A 374 -13.94 22.00 16.37
N VAL A 375 -13.35 22.51 15.29
CA VAL A 375 -14.01 23.25 14.22
C VAL A 375 -14.00 22.41 12.95
N SER A 376 -15.15 22.01 12.46
CA SER A 376 -15.26 21.27 11.20
C SER A 376 -15.13 22.24 10.02
N VAL A 377 -14.14 22.02 9.17
CA VAL A 377 -13.87 22.81 7.97
C VAL A 377 -14.44 22.14 6.73
N PHE A 378 -14.13 20.86 6.52
CA PHE A 378 -14.67 20.05 5.45
C PHE A 378 -15.27 18.78 6.01
N ASP A 379 -16.46 18.42 5.56
CA ASP A 379 -17.09 17.13 5.85
C ASP A 379 -17.44 16.45 4.52
N LYS A 380 -16.60 15.47 4.12
CA LYS A 380 -16.73 14.66 2.90
C LYS A 380 -16.93 15.50 1.63
N VAL A 381 -16.16 16.56 1.47
CA VAL A 381 -16.22 17.46 0.32
C VAL A 381 -15.36 16.89 -0.80
N GLN A 382 -15.86 16.89 -2.04
CA GLN A 382 -15.06 16.50 -3.20
C GLN A 382 -14.01 17.58 -3.50
N MET A 383 -12.74 17.18 -3.56
CA MET A 383 -11.58 18.00 -3.94
C MET A 383 -11.08 17.56 -5.31
N GLN A 384 -11.12 18.47 -6.28
CA GLN A 384 -10.63 18.25 -7.64
C GLN A 384 -10.38 19.58 -8.36
N GLY A 385 -9.43 19.57 -9.32
CA GLY A 385 -9.12 20.73 -10.17
C GLY A 385 -8.44 21.88 -9.44
N ASP A 386 -8.32 23.03 -10.13
CA ASP A 386 -7.57 24.20 -9.64
C ASP A 386 -8.20 24.84 -8.40
N ARG A 387 -9.51 24.76 -8.27
CA ARG A 387 -10.21 25.32 -7.11
C ARG A 387 -9.95 24.54 -5.83
N GLY A 388 -9.84 23.21 -5.92
CA GLY A 388 -9.79 22.32 -4.76
C GLY A 388 -11.07 22.36 -3.91
N ALA A 389 -10.94 22.10 -2.61
CA ALA A 389 -11.99 22.25 -1.60
C ALA A 389 -11.79 23.59 -0.87
N VAL A 390 -12.86 24.41 -0.76
CA VAL A 390 -12.82 25.75 -0.13
C VAL A 390 -13.97 25.87 0.87
N ALA A 391 -13.64 26.28 2.09
CA ALA A 391 -14.64 26.59 3.11
C ALA A 391 -14.20 27.79 3.98
N THR A 392 -15.18 28.57 4.40
CA THR A 392 -14.96 29.67 5.37
C THR A 392 -15.69 29.30 6.66
N VAL A 393 -14.97 29.33 7.78
CA VAL A 393 -15.49 28.97 9.10
C VAL A 393 -15.18 30.04 10.13
N ASP A 394 -16.03 30.11 11.14
CA ASP A 394 -15.79 30.92 12.33
C ASP A 394 -14.98 30.10 13.34
N LEU A 395 -13.92 30.69 13.88
CA LEU A 395 -13.10 30.10 14.92
C LEU A 395 -13.68 30.43 16.31
N PRO A 396 -13.38 29.62 17.32
CA PRO A 396 -13.77 29.94 18.70
C PRO A 396 -13.25 31.30 19.13
N PRO A 397 -13.96 32.09 19.94
CA PRO A 397 -13.51 33.43 20.34
C PRO A 397 -12.21 33.40 21.16
N ASP A 398 -11.93 32.28 21.82
CA ASP A 398 -10.79 32.01 22.70
C ASP A 398 -9.70 31.17 22.04
N PHE A 399 -9.72 31.01 20.70
CA PHE A 399 -8.81 30.10 20.00
C PHE A 399 -7.31 30.44 20.22
N LEU A 400 -6.97 31.70 20.51
CA LEU A 400 -5.60 32.12 20.81
C LEU A 400 -5.14 31.77 22.24
N ASP A 401 -6.07 31.38 23.13
CA ASP A 401 -5.74 30.96 24.48
C ASP A 401 -5.20 29.53 24.54
N PHE A 402 -5.49 28.71 23.51
CA PHE A 402 -4.93 27.37 23.38
C PHE A 402 -3.45 27.41 22.99
N ASP A 403 -2.72 26.39 23.38
CA ASP A 403 -1.28 26.27 23.05
C ASP A 403 -1.01 25.23 21.96
N THR A 404 -2.02 24.45 21.60
CA THR A 404 -1.92 23.36 20.60
C THR A 404 -2.95 23.54 19.51
N LEU A 405 -2.47 23.50 18.26
CA LEU A 405 -3.25 23.54 17.03
C LEU A 405 -2.94 22.28 16.21
N GLU A 406 -3.91 21.40 16.07
CA GLU A 406 -3.78 20.18 15.26
C GLU A 406 -4.75 20.19 14.08
N LEU A 407 -4.30 19.65 12.96
CA LEU A 407 -5.11 19.40 11.76
C LEU A 407 -5.48 17.92 11.72
N ASP A 408 -6.75 17.62 11.97
CA ASP A 408 -7.35 16.29 11.79
C ASP A 408 -7.88 16.20 10.36
N ALA A 409 -7.03 15.69 9.45
CA ALA A 409 -7.31 15.59 8.04
C ALA A 409 -7.56 14.15 7.61
N SER A 410 -8.52 13.95 6.70
CA SER A 410 -8.69 12.66 6.03
C SER A 410 -8.99 12.84 4.55
N LEU A 411 -8.45 11.90 3.77
CA LEU A 411 -8.72 11.73 2.35
C LEU A 411 -9.23 10.31 2.11
N SER A 412 -10.33 10.21 1.41
CA SER A 412 -10.87 8.93 0.93
C SER A 412 -11.18 9.02 -0.56
N CYS A 413 -11.46 7.87 -1.17
CA CYS A 413 -11.80 7.81 -2.57
C CYS A 413 -13.33 7.88 -2.74
N PRO A 414 -13.84 8.27 -3.95
CA PRO A 414 -15.28 8.34 -4.19
C PRO A 414 -16.01 7.01 -3.99
N GLY A 415 -15.35 5.88 -4.29
CA GLY A 415 -15.88 4.53 -4.07
C GLY A 415 -15.25 3.83 -2.87
N ARG A 416 -15.82 2.69 -2.48
CA ARG A 416 -15.36 1.88 -1.33
C ARG A 416 -14.05 1.11 -1.58
N ARG A 417 -13.65 0.94 -2.84
CA ARG A 417 -12.45 0.17 -3.22
C ARG A 417 -11.33 1.08 -3.64
N ASP A 418 -10.10 0.66 -3.43
CA ASP A 418 -8.87 1.34 -3.85
C ASP A 418 -8.83 1.69 -5.34
N LEU A 419 -9.58 0.99 -6.16
CA LEU A 419 -9.71 1.24 -7.59
C LEU A 419 -10.38 2.56 -7.95
N SER A 420 -11.19 3.11 -7.05
CA SER A 420 -11.80 4.43 -7.22
C SER A 420 -10.86 5.57 -6.82
N CYS A 421 -9.67 5.24 -6.32
CA CYS A 421 -8.68 6.20 -5.86
C CYS A 421 -7.86 6.77 -7.01
N ALA A 422 -7.38 7.97 -6.84
CA ALA A 422 -6.38 8.55 -7.72
C ALA A 422 -5.17 7.62 -7.84
N HIS A 423 -4.66 7.45 -9.06
CA HIS A 423 -3.66 6.43 -9.39
C HIS A 423 -2.25 6.78 -8.93
N TRP A 424 -2.02 7.98 -8.44
CA TRP A 424 -0.68 8.47 -8.12
C TRP A 424 -0.62 9.01 -6.68
N ASP A 425 0.60 9.06 -6.13
CA ASP A 425 0.94 9.73 -4.89
C ASP A 425 1.04 11.25 -5.13
N HIS A 426 0.01 11.98 -4.71
CA HIS A 426 -0.08 13.42 -4.95
C HIS A 426 0.19 14.20 -3.67
N THR A 427 0.86 15.34 -3.83
CA THR A 427 0.95 16.36 -2.77
C THR A 427 -0.41 17.00 -2.55
N VAL A 428 -0.85 17.06 -1.31
CA VAL A 428 -2.04 17.78 -0.86
C VAL A 428 -1.59 18.88 0.09
N GLN A 429 -2.01 20.11 -0.18
CA GLN A 429 -1.64 21.31 0.60
C GLN A 429 -2.90 21.99 1.14
N LEU A 430 -2.84 22.41 2.39
CA LEU A 430 -3.86 23.23 3.03
C LEU A 430 -3.35 24.66 3.17
N PHE A 431 -4.10 25.61 2.63
CA PHE A 431 -3.84 27.04 2.74
C PHE A 431 -4.88 27.70 3.62
N VAL A 432 -4.48 28.74 4.34
CA VAL A 432 -5.37 29.54 5.19
C VAL A 432 -5.30 31.02 4.83
N CYS A 433 -6.45 31.70 4.91
CA CYS A 433 -6.57 33.15 4.78
C CYS A 433 -7.64 33.63 5.76
N CYS A 434 -7.25 34.38 6.78
CA CYS A 434 -8.17 34.97 7.77
C CYS A 434 -8.42 36.45 7.52
N ASP A 435 -7.50 37.11 6.83
CA ASP A 435 -7.61 38.51 6.41
C ASP A 435 -7.04 38.67 4.99
N HIS A 436 -7.89 39.04 4.03
CA HIS A 436 -7.48 39.19 2.63
C HIS A 436 -6.49 40.33 2.37
N PHE A 437 -6.36 41.24 3.29
CA PHE A 437 -5.38 42.34 3.22
C PHE A 437 -4.05 41.98 3.90
N SER A 438 -4.00 40.88 4.60
CA SER A 438 -2.82 40.38 5.29
C SER A 438 -1.83 39.75 4.31
N PRO A 439 -0.51 39.97 4.46
CA PRO A 439 0.52 39.23 3.73
C PRO A 439 0.52 37.71 4.07
N TYR A 440 -0.22 37.33 5.09
CA TYR A 440 -0.38 35.94 5.53
C TYR A 440 -1.60 35.24 4.89
N CYS A 441 -2.29 35.88 3.95
CA CYS A 441 -3.38 35.25 3.22
C CYS A 441 -2.82 34.25 2.20
N ASN A 442 -3.47 33.06 2.09
CA ASN A 442 -3.06 31.95 1.24
C ASN A 442 -1.68 31.38 1.57
N VAL A 443 -1.34 31.34 2.84
CA VAL A 443 -0.14 30.69 3.33
C VAL A 443 -0.43 29.24 3.65
N GLU A 444 0.51 28.35 3.34
CA GLU A 444 0.40 26.92 3.60
C GLU A 444 0.44 26.63 5.11
N LEU A 445 -0.58 25.91 5.59
CA LEU A 445 -0.71 25.51 6.98
C LEU A 445 -0.35 24.03 7.20
N GLY A 446 -0.54 23.18 6.20
CA GLY A 446 -0.25 21.75 6.31
C GLY A 446 -0.06 21.09 4.95
N ARG A 447 0.69 19.99 4.94
CA ARG A 447 1.00 19.21 3.72
C ARG A 447 0.96 17.72 4.01
N TRP A 448 0.35 16.99 3.09
CA TRP A 448 0.25 15.54 3.12
C TRP A 448 0.58 14.97 1.75
N ILE A 449 0.92 13.68 1.71
CA ILE A 449 1.06 12.92 0.47
C ILE A 449 -0.02 11.84 0.46
N THR A 450 -0.75 11.71 -0.64
CA THR A 450 -1.73 10.64 -0.78
C THR A 450 -1.02 9.30 -0.93
N ALA A 451 -1.67 8.23 -0.50
CA ALA A 451 -1.16 6.89 -0.75
C ALA A 451 -1.39 6.51 -2.22
N PHE A 452 -0.41 5.86 -2.84
CA PHE A 452 -0.48 5.42 -4.23
C PHE A 452 -1.55 4.34 -4.38
N ARG A 453 -2.61 4.64 -5.16
CA ARG A 453 -3.75 3.75 -5.44
C ARG A 453 -4.41 3.14 -4.18
N ARG A 454 -4.41 3.87 -3.07
CA ARG A 454 -5.02 3.43 -1.82
C ARG A 454 -5.94 4.51 -1.27
N GLY A 455 -7.11 4.09 -0.76
CA GLY A 455 -8.11 4.97 -0.14
C GLY A 455 -7.81 5.35 1.31
N ILE A 456 -6.58 5.10 1.76
CA ILE A 456 -6.15 5.35 3.13
C ILE A 456 -5.47 6.71 3.20
N GLY A 457 -6.04 7.61 3.98
CA GLY A 457 -5.45 8.90 4.29
C GLY A 457 -6.10 9.46 5.56
N ARG A 458 -5.41 9.37 6.70
CA ARG A 458 -5.86 9.96 7.97
C ARG A 458 -4.66 10.45 8.74
N TRP A 459 -4.68 11.70 9.12
CA TRP A 459 -3.56 12.37 9.78
C TRP A 459 -4.04 13.24 10.93
N LEU A 460 -3.18 13.40 11.92
CA LEU A 460 -3.30 14.38 12.99
C LEU A 460 -1.98 15.14 13.05
N THR A 461 -1.95 16.29 12.37
CA THR A 461 -0.74 17.06 12.15
C THR A 461 -0.69 18.23 13.11
N ASP A 462 0.35 18.28 13.97
CA ASP A 462 0.62 19.41 14.84
C ASP A 462 1.19 20.58 14.04
N VAL A 463 0.47 21.69 14.06
CA VAL A 463 0.87 22.95 13.43
C VAL A 463 0.83 24.11 14.43
N SER A 464 0.96 23.81 15.71
CA SER A 464 0.94 24.79 16.81
C SER A 464 1.86 25.99 16.60
N PRO A 465 3.08 25.83 16.03
CA PRO A 465 3.94 27.00 15.71
C PRO A 465 3.29 28.01 14.78
N LEU A 466 2.34 27.59 13.96
CA LEU A 466 1.64 28.43 12.98
C LEU A 466 0.30 29.00 13.49
N LEU A 467 -0.04 28.82 14.77
CA LEU A 467 -1.24 29.40 15.39
C LEU A 467 -1.40 30.93 15.09
N PRO A 468 -0.33 31.75 15.07
CA PRO A 468 -0.46 33.17 14.74
C PRO A 468 -0.95 33.49 13.31
N LEU A 469 -0.96 32.51 12.39
CA LEU A 469 -1.57 32.67 11.07
C LEU A 469 -3.10 32.77 11.13
N LEU A 470 -3.70 32.24 12.19
CA LEU A 470 -5.13 32.35 12.47
C LEU A 470 -5.39 33.68 13.18
N ASN A 471 -5.23 34.80 12.47
CA ASN A 471 -5.19 36.15 13.04
C ASN A 471 -6.56 36.86 13.11
N SER A 472 -7.65 36.14 12.78
CA SER A 472 -9.03 36.62 12.82
C SER A 472 -9.96 35.51 13.24
N GLY A 473 -11.08 35.86 13.87
CA GLY A 473 -12.12 34.89 14.27
C GLY A 473 -12.84 34.21 13.08
N ARG A 474 -12.52 34.56 11.83
CA ARG A 474 -13.11 33.98 10.63
C ARG A 474 -12.06 33.72 9.57
N CYS A 475 -11.89 32.47 9.17
CA CYS A 475 -10.84 32.06 8.25
C CYS A 475 -11.38 31.25 7.07
N THR A 476 -10.80 31.46 5.90
CA THR A 476 -11.04 30.63 4.71
C THR A 476 -9.92 29.63 4.56
N PHE A 477 -10.28 28.36 4.50
CA PHE A 477 -9.38 27.23 4.26
C PHE A 477 -9.53 26.74 2.81
N THR A 478 -8.40 26.49 2.15
CA THR A 478 -8.38 25.96 0.79
C THR A 478 -7.46 24.75 0.75
N MET A 479 -8.01 23.56 0.48
CA MET A 479 -7.22 22.33 0.31
C MET A 479 -7.13 21.99 -1.18
N LYS A 480 -5.90 21.75 -1.66
CA LYS A 480 -5.60 21.52 -3.08
C LYS A 480 -4.67 20.33 -3.25
N THR A 481 -4.82 19.68 -4.39
CA THR A 481 -3.86 18.74 -4.97
C THR A 481 -3.56 19.13 -6.42
N VAL A 482 -2.81 18.31 -7.16
CA VAL A 482 -2.55 18.58 -8.58
C VAL A 482 -3.87 18.64 -9.37
N PRO A 483 -4.06 19.63 -10.26
CA PRO A 483 -5.37 19.91 -10.88
C PRO A 483 -5.93 18.77 -11.72
N TRP A 484 -5.06 17.94 -12.28
CA TRP A 484 -5.41 16.82 -13.15
C TRP A 484 -5.66 15.50 -12.40
N ALA A 485 -5.50 15.49 -11.07
CA ALA A 485 -5.75 14.29 -10.28
C ALA A 485 -7.24 13.88 -10.34
N MET A 486 -7.48 12.57 -10.26
CA MET A 486 -8.82 12.05 -9.98
C MET A 486 -9.31 12.62 -8.63
N PRO A 487 -10.64 12.71 -8.42
CA PRO A 487 -11.18 13.35 -7.24
C PRO A 487 -10.82 12.60 -5.94
N TRP A 488 -10.60 13.37 -4.88
CA TRP A 488 -10.52 12.91 -3.51
C TRP A 488 -11.72 13.44 -2.71
N ILE A 489 -12.17 12.68 -1.73
CA ILE A 489 -13.20 13.11 -0.76
C ILE A 489 -12.45 13.51 0.51
N VAL A 490 -12.52 14.79 0.85
CA VAL A 490 -11.76 15.37 1.97
C VAL A 490 -12.64 15.66 3.17
N SER A 491 -12.14 15.39 4.34
CA SER A 491 -12.66 15.91 5.61
C SER A 491 -11.51 16.56 6.37
N LEU A 492 -11.77 17.68 7.01
CA LEU A 492 -10.80 18.42 7.81
C LEU A 492 -11.48 19.02 9.04
N ASN A 493 -10.92 18.75 10.19
CA ASN A 493 -11.21 19.44 11.43
C ASN A 493 -9.96 20.19 11.92
N VAL A 494 -10.15 21.41 12.38
CA VAL A 494 -9.14 22.16 13.14
C VAL A 494 -9.40 21.92 14.61
N ARG A 495 -8.41 21.49 15.36
CA ARG A 495 -8.50 21.10 16.77
C ARG A 495 -7.62 22.01 17.60
N PHE A 496 -8.24 22.57 18.64
CA PHE A 496 -7.57 23.40 19.63
C PHE A 496 -7.55 22.70 20.98
N SER A 497 -6.39 22.63 21.62
CA SER A 497 -6.26 22.00 22.94
C SER A 497 -5.08 22.61 23.71
N ASP A 498 -5.01 22.27 24.98
CA ASP A 498 -3.86 22.59 25.83
C ASP A 498 -3.07 21.30 26.08
N ALA A 499 -1.79 21.33 25.77
CA ALA A 499 -0.93 20.15 25.83
C ALA A 499 -0.76 19.54 27.22
N ASN A 500 -1.18 20.25 28.30
CA ASN A 500 -0.97 19.83 29.67
C ASN A 500 -2.12 20.22 30.61
N GLN A 501 -3.28 19.56 30.47
CA GLN A 501 -4.22 19.47 31.61
C GLN A 501 -3.70 18.54 32.74
N THR A 502 -2.54 17.90 32.57
CA THR A 502 -2.01 16.86 33.46
C THR A 502 -0.67 17.20 34.15
N SER A 503 -0.05 18.36 33.89
CA SER A 503 1.19 18.75 34.55
C SER A 503 0.97 19.83 35.62
N ASP A 504 1.47 19.57 36.82
CA ASP A 504 1.41 20.44 37.99
C ASP A 504 2.20 21.76 37.88
N HIS A 505 2.76 22.11 36.71
CA HIS A 505 3.51 23.33 36.47
C HIS A 505 3.12 24.06 35.17
N PRO A 506 2.07 24.88 35.17
CA PRO A 506 1.63 25.64 33.97
C PRO A 506 2.48 26.88 33.66
N ALA A 507 3.52 27.20 34.43
CA ALA A 507 3.96 28.62 34.52
C ALA A 507 5.02 29.09 33.48
N ASN A 508 5.56 28.20 32.57
CA ASN A 508 6.68 28.65 31.71
C ASN A 508 6.65 28.13 30.26
N LYS A 509 5.48 27.80 29.70
CA LYS A 509 5.43 27.38 28.31
C LYS A 509 5.45 28.59 27.38
N LEU A 510 6.45 28.67 26.52
CA LEU A 510 6.55 29.67 25.48
C LEU A 510 5.45 29.50 24.44
N ARG A 511 4.80 30.58 24.04
CA ARG A 511 3.72 30.57 23.04
C ARG A 511 4.16 31.32 21.78
N PRO A 512 3.88 30.77 20.58
CA PRO A 512 4.10 31.50 19.35
C PRO A 512 3.14 32.66 19.29
N PHE A 513 3.67 33.88 19.03
CA PHE A 513 2.85 35.09 19.00
C PHE A 513 2.89 35.84 17.66
N THR A 514 3.91 35.55 16.85
CA THR A 514 3.99 36.06 15.48
C THR A 514 4.90 35.19 14.64
N VAL A 515 4.68 35.21 13.34
CA VAL A 515 5.46 34.49 12.34
C VAL A 515 5.95 35.45 11.27
N MET A 516 7.05 35.12 10.61
CA MET A 516 7.56 35.86 9.46
C MET A 516 7.80 34.90 8.31
N PRO A 517 7.11 35.03 7.16
CA PRO A 517 7.39 34.26 5.98
C PRO A 517 8.81 34.48 5.47
N LEU A 518 9.47 33.41 5.01
CA LEU A 518 10.85 33.49 4.50
C LEU A 518 10.89 33.17 3.00
N TYR A 519 11.04 31.89 2.68
CA TYR A 519 11.29 31.45 1.31
C TYR A 519 10.29 30.38 0.87
N SER A 520 10.02 30.36 -0.42
CA SER A 520 9.32 29.30 -1.14
C SER A 520 10.29 28.53 -2.03
N GLY A 521 9.91 27.33 -2.41
CA GLY A 521 10.66 26.49 -3.34
C GLY A 521 10.59 26.95 -4.80
N GLY A 522 10.71 25.98 -5.71
CA GLY A 522 10.64 26.21 -7.16
C GLY A 522 11.42 25.17 -7.94
N THR A 523 11.54 25.38 -9.26
CA THR A 523 12.28 24.51 -10.17
C THR A 523 13.73 24.36 -9.72
N PHE A 524 14.17 23.12 -9.54
CA PHE A 524 15.49 22.80 -9.00
C PHE A 524 16.54 22.70 -10.13
N ASP A 525 16.81 23.84 -10.75
CA ASP A 525 17.69 24.02 -11.91
C ASP A 525 18.91 24.88 -11.58
N LYS A 526 19.77 25.14 -12.60
CA LYS A 526 20.97 25.99 -12.50
C LYS A 526 20.71 27.43 -11.99
N ASN A 527 19.46 27.86 -11.97
CA ASN A 527 19.06 29.19 -11.50
C ASN A 527 18.41 29.13 -10.12
N TYR A 528 18.26 27.93 -9.52
CA TYR A 528 17.55 27.74 -8.26
C TYR A 528 18.06 28.70 -7.18
N ASN A 529 19.35 28.71 -6.90
CA ASN A 529 19.94 29.53 -5.84
C ASN A 529 20.07 31.04 -6.22
N LYS A 530 20.05 31.36 -7.51
CA LYS A 530 20.15 32.75 -7.97
C LYS A 530 18.91 33.59 -7.67
N ARG A 531 17.79 32.97 -7.37
CA ARG A 531 16.51 33.66 -7.07
C ARG A 531 16.41 34.09 -5.62
N TYR A 532 17.23 33.55 -4.73
CA TYR A 532 17.19 33.88 -3.31
C TYR A 532 18.11 35.02 -2.98
N ARG A 533 17.64 35.93 -2.10
CA ARG A 533 18.38 37.04 -1.58
C ARG A 533 18.34 37.02 -0.04
N PRO A 534 19.35 37.51 0.66
CA PRO A 534 19.29 37.62 2.10
C PRO A 534 18.09 38.46 2.54
N VAL A 535 17.31 37.91 3.45
CA VAL A 535 16.25 38.64 4.16
C VAL A 535 16.84 39.27 5.39
N LYS A 536 16.58 40.58 5.60
CA LYS A 536 16.95 41.31 6.79
C LYS A 536 15.75 41.43 7.71
N PHE A 537 15.93 41.21 8.99
CA PHE A 537 14.87 41.30 9.98
C PHE A 537 15.39 41.68 11.36
N SER A 538 14.52 42.29 12.16
CA SER A 538 14.76 42.53 13.58
C SER A 538 13.85 41.60 14.40
N VAL A 539 14.35 41.13 15.54
CA VAL A 539 13.58 40.31 16.44
C VAL A 539 12.52 41.17 17.13
N PRO A 540 11.22 40.79 17.09
CA PRO A 540 10.17 41.55 17.77
C PRO A 540 10.42 41.65 19.26
N ALA A 541 10.02 42.79 19.86
CA ALA A 541 10.11 42.99 21.30
C ALA A 541 9.36 41.87 22.06
N SER A 542 9.83 41.51 23.23
CA SER A 542 9.30 40.43 24.08
C SER A 542 9.58 39.00 23.61
N THR A 543 10.29 38.81 22.50
CA THR A 543 10.69 37.49 22.02
C THR A 543 11.68 36.84 23.00
N LYS A 544 11.37 35.61 23.40
CA LYS A 544 12.26 34.78 24.22
C LYS A 544 12.95 33.68 23.41
N GLN A 545 12.26 33.18 22.37
CA GLN A 545 12.78 32.15 21.49
C GLN A 545 12.39 32.44 20.05
N VAL A 546 13.28 32.11 19.12
CA VAL A 546 13.02 32.14 17.67
C VAL A 546 13.30 30.77 17.07
N GLU A 547 12.33 30.26 16.37
CA GLU A 547 12.42 28.98 15.69
C GLU A 547 12.37 29.17 14.17
N LEU A 548 13.28 28.53 13.46
CA LEU A 548 13.18 28.33 12.03
C LEU A 548 12.27 27.13 11.77
N PHE A 549 11.21 27.36 11.02
CA PHE A 549 10.20 26.35 10.64
C PHE A 549 10.18 26.21 9.13
N ALA A 550 10.33 24.97 8.62
CA ALA A 550 10.32 24.74 7.18
C ALA A 550 9.65 23.40 6.83
N VAL A 551 8.72 23.43 5.89
CA VAL A 551 8.12 22.24 5.24
C VAL A 551 8.71 22.14 3.83
N ILE A 552 9.49 21.11 3.57
CA ILE A 552 10.26 20.97 2.33
C ILE A 552 10.02 19.58 1.74
N THR A 553 9.64 19.52 0.46
CA THR A 553 9.52 18.28 -0.30
C THR A 553 10.08 18.45 -1.72
N GLY A 554 10.79 17.43 -2.18
CA GLY A 554 11.32 17.36 -3.54
C GLY A 554 10.48 16.45 -4.42
N HIS A 555 10.19 16.86 -5.64
CA HIS A 555 9.32 16.19 -6.60
C HIS A 555 9.89 16.19 -8.01
N GLY A 556 9.47 15.21 -8.81
CA GLY A 556 9.74 15.13 -10.24
C GLY A 556 11.17 14.72 -10.60
N SER A 557 11.34 14.41 -11.87
CA SER A 557 12.56 13.99 -12.56
C SER A 557 13.45 12.99 -11.81
N ASP A 558 13.22 11.70 -12.07
CA ASP A 558 13.91 10.61 -11.37
C ASP A 558 15.31 10.34 -11.92
N ASN A 559 15.64 10.84 -13.11
CA ASN A 559 16.79 10.41 -13.86
C ASN A 559 17.95 11.43 -13.90
N ASN A 560 17.83 12.58 -13.20
CA ASN A 560 18.75 13.65 -13.52
C ASN A 560 18.86 14.73 -12.44
N ARG A 561 19.66 14.47 -11.41
CA ARG A 561 19.85 15.43 -10.30
C ARG A 561 18.52 16.01 -9.81
N CYS A 562 17.64 15.09 -9.56
CA CYS A 562 16.21 15.26 -9.31
C CYS A 562 15.92 15.88 -7.93
N GLY A 563 14.68 16.34 -7.75
CA GLY A 563 14.19 16.75 -6.43
C GLY A 563 13.64 15.60 -5.60
N GLU A 564 13.19 14.50 -6.22
CA GLU A 564 12.43 13.42 -5.57
C GLU A 564 13.31 12.30 -5.01
N PHE A 565 14.01 11.56 -5.87
CA PHE A 565 14.79 10.39 -5.48
C PHE A 565 16.28 10.68 -5.28
N CYS A 566 16.69 11.92 -5.24
CA CYS A 566 18.08 12.30 -5.08
C CYS A 566 18.31 12.98 -3.74
N VAL A 567 19.48 12.72 -3.16
CA VAL A 567 19.89 13.38 -1.93
C VAL A 567 20.11 14.87 -2.19
N THR A 568 19.22 15.67 -1.62
CA THR A 568 19.33 17.14 -1.64
C THR A 568 19.57 17.66 -0.25
N SER A 569 20.20 18.82 -0.15
CA SER A 569 20.40 19.54 1.10
C SER A 569 19.89 20.97 0.99
N HIS A 570 19.26 21.44 2.05
CA HIS A 570 18.63 22.75 2.16
C HIS A 570 19.26 23.50 3.32
N HIS A 571 19.78 24.68 3.03
CA HIS A 571 20.62 25.44 3.93
C HIS A 571 19.98 26.79 4.27
N PHE A 572 19.94 27.13 5.54
CA PHE A 572 19.49 28.41 6.05
C PHE A 572 20.65 29.07 6.81
N LEU A 573 21.34 29.97 6.13
CA LEU A 573 22.52 30.65 6.63
C LEU A 573 22.12 31.93 7.39
N ILE A 574 22.36 31.96 8.70
CA ILE A 574 22.02 33.06 9.58
C ILE A 574 23.27 33.89 9.83
N ASN A 575 23.14 35.21 9.67
CA ASN A 575 24.18 36.22 9.91
C ASN A 575 25.49 35.88 9.20
N ALA A 576 25.44 35.20 8.05
CA ALA A 576 26.56 34.71 7.28
C ALA A 576 27.55 33.79 8.07
N VAL A 577 27.15 33.30 9.23
CA VAL A 577 27.97 32.49 10.14
C VAL A 577 27.38 31.12 10.42
N TYR A 578 26.10 31.05 10.77
CA TYR A 578 25.46 29.83 11.22
C TYR A 578 24.68 29.17 10.09
N ASN A 579 25.15 28.01 9.62
CA ASN A 579 24.50 27.26 8.56
C ASN A 579 23.65 26.13 9.13
N ASN A 580 22.35 26.31 9.14
CA ASN A 580 21.38 25.28 9.55
C ASN A 580 20.98 24.47 8.32
N THR A 581 21.21 23.16 8.35
CA THR A 581 21.09 22.31 7.17
C THR A 581 20.08 21.18 7.38
N ARG A 582 19.15 21.02 6.44
CA ARG A 582 18.31 19.83 6.30
C ARG A 582 18.79 19.00 5.11
N ILE A 583 19.09 17.72 5.33
CA ILE A 583 19.51 16.78 4.29
C ILE A 583 18.45 15.66 4.19
N PHE A 584 18.12 15.28 2.97
CA PHE A 584 17.26 14.15 2.68
C PHE A 584 18.10 12.94 2.24
N ASP A 585 18.88 12.41 3.17
CA ASP A 585 19.87 11.36 2.96
C ASP A 585 19.28 9.99 2.56
N SER A 586 18.02 9.73 2.91
CA SER A 586 17.29 8.52 2.52
C SER A 586 16.68 8.60 1.11
N ALA A 587 16.67 9.77 0.46
CA ALA A 587 16.12 9.93 -0.88
C ALA A 587 16.85 9.03 -1.88
N GLY A 588 16.08 8.27 -2.68
CA GLY A 588 16.61 7.27 -3.61
C GLY A 588 17.07 5.95 -2.95
N SER A 589 17.05 5.85 -1.62
CA SER A 589 17.32 4.58 -0.93
C SER A 589 16.21 3.57 -1.21
N PRO A 590 16.52 2.32 -1.59
CA PRO A 590 15.51 1.31 -1.96
C PRO A 590 14.50 0.99 -0.87
N LEU A 591 14.84 1.22 0.39
CA LEU A 591 13.99 0.93 1.55
C LEU A 591 13.79 2.15 2.45
N GLY A 592 14.04 3.37 1.94
CA GLY A 592 14.05 4.58 2.76
C GLY A 592 12.71 4.90 3.42
N CYS A 593 11.60 4.65 2.75
CA CYS A 593 10.26 4.87 3.28
C CYS A 593 9.73 3.70 4.12
N THR A 594 10.25 2.49 3.98
CA THR A 594 9.82 1.35 4.82
C THR A 594 10.14 1.57 6.30
N MET A 595 11.21 2.32 6.60
CA MET A 595 11.58 2.70 7.97
C MET A 595 10.57 3.65 8.62
N ARG A 596 9.71 4.27 7.80
CA ARG A 596 8.69 5.24 8.21
C ARG A 596 7.28 4.67 8.25
N VAL A 597 7.10 3.36 8.05
CA VAL A 597 5.78 2.69 8.16
C VAL A 597 5.18 2.88 9.56
N LYS A 598 6.01 2.79 10.60
CA LYS A 598 5.62 3.07 11.99
C LYS A 598 5.25 4.54 12.26
N GLU A 599 5.53 5.44 11.32
CA GLU A 599 5.14 6.84 11.33
C GLU A 599 3.91 7.10 10.45
N GLY A 600 3.47 6.09 9.67
CA GLY A 600 2.27 6.15 8.86
C GLY A 600 2.48 6.06 7.34
N ALA A 601 3.70 5.78 6.85
CA ALA A 601 3.90 5.47 5.43
C ALA A 601 3.04 4.26 5.05
N VAL A 602 2.27 4.38 3.95
CA VAL A 602 1.25 3.39 3.58
C VAL A 602 1.80 2.39 2.58
N PRO A 603 1.89 1.10 2.95
CA PRO A 603 2.25 0.04 2.01
C PRO A 603 1.26 -0.06 0.85
N ASN A 604 1.76 -0.34 -0.35
CA ASN A 604 0.94 -0.64 -1.52
C ASN A 604 1.52 -1.82 -2.32
N GLU A 605 0.69 -2.39 -3.17
CA GLU A 605 1.00 -3.57 -3.98
C GLU A 605 1.94 -3.30 -5.17
N TYR A 606 2.26 -2.04 -5.44
CA TYR A 606 3.06 -1.61 -6.59
C TYR A 606 4.53 -1.35 -6.22
N GLY A 607 4.85 -1.26 -4.94
CA GLY A 607 6.21 -1.05 -4.45
C GLY A 607 6.69 0.40 -4.48
N THR A 608 5.89 1.35 -4.92
CA THR A 608 6.26 2.77 -4.98
C THR A 608 6.61 3.33 -3.60
N TRP A 609 5.97 2.84 -2.56
CA TRP A 609 6.14 3.24 -1.17
C TRP A 609 7.47 2.81 -0.51
N LEU A 610 8.25 1.93 -1.15
CA LEU A 610 9.50 1.42 -0.56
C LEU A 610 10.60 2.46 -0.54
N TYR A 611 10.74 3.20 -1.65
CA TYR A 611 11.85 4.10 -1.88
C TYR A 611 11.76 5.36 -1.03
N GLY A 612 12.90 5.77 -0.46
CA GLY A 612 13.03 7.08 0.16
C GLY A 612 12.89 8.20 -0.85
N ARG A 613 12.27 9.28 -0.46
CA ARG A 613 12.05 10.46 -1.29
C ARG A 613 12.58 11.73 -0.63
N GLY A 614 12.64 12.81 -1.35
CA GLY A 614 13.06 14.13 -0.91
C GLY A 614 12.09 14.76 0.10
N GLY A 615 12.13 14.27 1.34
CA GLY A 615 11.34 14.81 2.46
C GLY A 615 9.95 14.24 2.65
N TRP A 616 9.55 13.18 1.93
CA TRP A 616 8.21 12.61 2.00
C TRP A 616 8.18 11.10 1.75
N CYS A 617 7.08 10.46 2.05
CA CYS A 617 6.74 9.08 1.72
C CYS A 617 5.24 8.95 1.42
N ASP A 618 4.85 7.93 0.65
CA ASP A 618 3.44 7.65 0.32
C ASP A 618 2.58 7.57 1.58
N GLY A 619 1.46 8.28 1.61
CA GLY A 619 0.50 8.24 2.69
C GLY A 619 0.90 9.00 3.95
N LEU A 620 2.07 9.64 3.99
CA LEU A 620 2.51 10.39 5.16
C LEU A 620 2.10 11.86 5.14
N GLN A 621 1.94 12.42 6.32
CA GLN A 621 2.05 13.86 6.51
C GLN A 621 3.49 14.32 6.28
N VAL A 622 3.66 15.55 5.87
CA VAL A 622 4.99 16.19 5.76
C VAL A 622 5.22 17.01 7.02
N ASP A 623 5.98 16.41 7.94
CA ASP A 623 6.32 17.09 9.18
C ASP A 623 7.26 18.25 8.92
N PRO A 624 7.07 19.41 9.61
CA PRO A 624 7.98 20.51 9.51
C PRO A 624 9.35 20.14 10.08
N TRP A 625 10.39 20.65 9.46
CA TRP A 625 11.71 20.71 10.06
C TRP A 625 11.82 21.98 10.86
N THR A 626 12.06 21.84 12.17
CA THR A 626 12.17 22.97 13.11
C THR A 626 13.54 23.00 13.77
N ILE A 627 14.04 24.19 14.05
CA ILE A 627 15.29 24.37 14.77
C ILE A 627 15.27 25.70 15.55
N ASP A 628 15.65 25.65 16.84
CA ASP A 628 15.85 26.85 17.67
C ASP A 628 17.12 27.59 17.23
N ILE A 629 16.94 28.78 16.73
CA ILE A 629 18.00 29.65 16.25
C ILE A 629 18.26 30.84 17.18
N THR A 630 17.65 30.93 18.34
CA THR A 630 17.68 32.08 19.27
C THR A 630 19.10 32.54 19.53
N ARG A 631 20.03 31.59 19.77
CA ARG A 631 21.44 31.91 20.08
C ARG A 631 22.26 32.38 18.88
N GLN A 632 21.71 32.30 17.67
CA GLN A 632 22.35 32.70 16.41
C GLN A 632 21.98 34.12 16.01
N LEU A 633 21.09 34.77 16.79
CA LEU A 633 20.49 36.09 16.49
C LEU A 633 20.95 37.17 17.45
N ASP A 634 21.01 38.42 16.95
CA ASP A 634 20.95 39.57 17.81
C ASP A 634 19.53 39.77 18.33
N MET A 635 19.33 39.39 19.60
CA MET A 635 18.04 39.49 20.30
C MET A 635 17.81 40.88 20.86
N SER A 636 18.83 41.75 20.91
CA SER A 636 18.71 43.11 21.45
C SER A 636 18.03 44.09 20.49
N GLY A 637 17.98 43.74 19.21
CA GLY A 637 17.48 44.60 18.14
C GLY A 637 18.43 45.76 17.78
N SER A 638 19.68 45.75 18.31
CA SER A 638 20.70 46.76 18.00
C SER A 638 21.18 46.66 16.56
N GLU A 639 21.22 45.43 16.02
CA GLU A 639 21.57 45.15 14.63
C GLU A 639 20.51 44.31 13.94
N ALA A 640 20.36 44.51 12.63
CA ALA A 640 19.45 43.67 11.85
C ALA A 640 20.09 42.29 11.57
N ASN A 641 19.38 41.23 11.90
CA ASN A 641 19.78 39.89 11.52
C ASN A 641 19.57 39.65 10.02
N THR A 642 20.31 38.71 9.47
CA THR A 642 20.19 38.27 8.07
C THR A 642 19.98 36.77 7.99
N LEU A 643 19.16 36.33 7.04
CA LEU A 643 18.94 34.92 6.72
C LEU A 643 18.98 34.75 5.20
N LEU A 644 19.76 33.78 4.72
CA LEU A 644 19.83 33.38 3.31
C LEU A 644 19.56 31.91 3.19
N TYR A 645 18.67 31.52 2.26
CA TYR A 645 18.42 30.16 1.89
C TYR A 645 19.12 29.77 0.57
N PHE A 646 19.58 28.53 0.48
CA PHE A 646 20.03 27.90 -0.77
C PHE A 646 19.88 26.39 -0.69
N GLY A 647 19.66 25.75 -1.83
CA GLY A 647 19.55 24.28 -1.97
C GLY A 647 20.70 23.72 -2.79
N LEU A 648 21.23 22.56 -2.41
CA LEU A 648 22.32 21.90 -3.10
C LEU A 648 21.96 20.44 -3.45
N TYR A 649 22.55 19.96 -4.53
CA TYR A 649 22.63 18.58 -4.92
C TYR A 649 24.10 18.12 -4.82
N GLU A 650 24.37 17.09 -4.04
CA GLU A 650 25.74 16.60 -3.80
C GLU A 650 26.74 17.73 -3.44
N GLY A 651 26.29 18.69 -2.63
CA GLY A 651 27.14 19.82 -2.21
C GLY A 651 27.41 20.88 -3.27
N ARG A 652 26.70 20.89 -4.40
CA ARG A 652 26.83 21.83 -5.52
C ARG A 652 25.49 22.41 -5.91
N ASP A 653 25.53 23.55 -6.60
CA ASP A 653 24.33 24.10 -7.23
C ASP A 653 23.68 23.07 -8.15
N PRO A 654 22.33 22.94 -8.14
CA PRO A 654 21.65 22.06 -9.05
C PRO A 654 21.93 22.45 -10.50
N ASN A 655 22.23 21.46 -11.34
CA ASN A 655 22.49 21.65 -12.76
C ASN A 655 22.04 20.43 -13.56
N PRO A 656 20.71 20.18 -13.64
CA PRO A 656 20.17 19.07 -14.40
C PRO A 656 20.44 19.25 -15.89
N THR A 657 20.63 18.12 -16.62
CA THR A 657 20.85 18.09 -18.07
C THR A 657 19.57 17.98 -18.88
N GLN A 658 18.48 17.58 -18.21
CA GLN A 658 17.13 17.44 -18.77
C GLN A 658 16.12 18.05 -17.79
N ASP A 659 14.87 17.61 -17.81
CA ASP A 659 13.79 18.13 -16.99
C ASP A 659 14.17 18.20 -15.50
N PRO A 660 14.21 19.38 -14.94
CA PRO A 660 14.59 19.56 -13.53
C PRO A 660 13.49 19.07 -12.59
N GLY A 661 13.91 18.59 -11.42
CA GLY A 661 12.99 18.40 -10.29
C GLY A 661 12.44 19.70 -9.77
N TYR A 662 11.51 19.61 -8.82
CA TYR A 662 10.84 20.75 -8.22
C TYR A 662 10.86 20.62 -6.70
N ILE A 663 11.25 21.69 -6.00
CA ILE A 663 11.16 21.77 -4.54
C ILE A 663 9.91 22.56 -4.18
N ILE A 664 9.01 21.94 -3.42
CA ILE A 664 7.90 22.65 -2.77
C ILE A 664 8.36 22.98 -1.35
N MET A 665 8.45 24.25 -1.03
CA MET A 665 8.89 24.69 0.29
C MET A 665 8.03 25.84 0.79
N THR A 666 7.70 25.78 2.08
CA THR A 666 7.16 26.89 2.86
C THR A 666 8.01 27.02 4.11
N SER A 667 8.51 28.23 4.39
CA SER A 667 9.36 28.46 5.56
C SER A 667 9.04 29.75 6.29
N PHE A 668 9.26 29.74 7.60
CA PHE A 668 8.95 30.83 8.51
C PHE A 668 10.03 31.00 9.58
N LEU A 669 10.13 32.21 10.13
CA LEU A 669 10.55 32.41 11.52
C LEU A 669 9.30 32.45 12.40
N VAL A 670 9.34 31.69 13.48
CA VAL A 670 8.29 31.68 14.51
C VAL A 670 8.88 32.32 15.77
N PHE A 671 8.20 33.34 16.30
CA PHE A 671 8.65 34.08 17.47
C PHE A 671 7.78 33.70 18.66
N TYR A 672 8.42 33.32 19.77
CA TYR A 672 7.78 32.88 21.00
C TYR A 672 8.03 33.90 22.13
N LYS A 673 7.00 34.08 22.98
CA LYS A 673 7.04 34.96 24.17
C LYS A 673 6.69 34.23 25.46
#